data_f7f68e79995f5fc9ef2f16051f90c3eb
#
_entry.id   f7f68e79995f5fc9ef2f16051f90c3eb
#
_cell.length_a   1.000
_cell.length_b   1.000
_cell.length_c   1.000
_cell.angle_alpha   90.00
_cell.angle_beta   90.00
_cell.angle_gamma   90.00
#
_symmetry.space_group_name_H-M   'P 1'
#
loop_
_entity.id
_entity.type
_entity.pdbx_description
1 polymer ?
#
loop_
_entity_poly.entity_id
_entity_poly.type
_entity_poly.pdbx_seq_one_letter_code
_entity_poly.pdbx_strand_id
1 'polypeptide(L)'
;MTSQEIRELFLKFFESKGHVIVPSAPMVIKNDPTLMFTNAGMNQFKEFFLGNAKPKQKRVVDTQKCLRVSGKHNDLEEVGRDTYHHTMFEMLGNWSFGDYFKREAITWAWELLTEVYKIPKENLYVTVFEGSPEEGVPFDQEAYDIWKERIAEDHILLGNKKDNFWEMGDQGPCGPCSEIHVDIRSDEEKAKVAGRDLVNNDHPQVIEIWNNVFMEFNRKADGSLEKLPAQNVDTGMGFERLCMVLQGKQSNYDTDVFTPLIHKVEEITKTRYTNGIQLTPEQEQINIAIRVISDHIRAVSFAIADGQLPSNNGAGYVIRRILRRAIRYGFTFLGQKEPFIYKLVETLTKQMGGTFPELEKEFLLIVSVIKEEEASFLRTLEQGLLMLDVMIQNASDKQLSGSKAFELYDTYGFPKDLTALILSERGMTLDEASFEEHLQKQKERSRAAAQVKAGDWVVLRDDEEEEFIGYDTLEAMVRLVKYRKVESQKDGTLYQLVFNTTPFYPEGGGQVGDRGTLQAANGELIYITDTKKENNLIIHIAEHLPENLNDPFKAEVHPMGRALAQSNHSATHLLHQALREVLGTHVEQKGSHVSPEALRFDFSHFAKLTPEELTEVERLVNKRIYEKIPLEEHRNISIQQALEAGAMALFGEKYGEKVRMIQFGESRELCGGTHVKNTGDIWFFKIVSEGAVAAGVRRIEAITNAGALKHFLLQEKLLEEIKGSLKNPQDPIKSITNLQEENARLHKELEQLKREQAKQLKGELKGEFVTISGVQCLTKRLDLDIATLKDLAFMLGEEVKDAFILFGATQEDGKALLLCYINKELTQSKGLDAGKIVRELGKYIQGGGGGQPFFATAGGRKPEGIAEALEKVKTLL
;
A
#
# COMPACT_ATOMS: atom_id res chain seq x y z
N MET A 1 -13.93 16.32 33.02
CA MET A 1 -13.12 15.07 32.94
C MET A 1 -12.19 15.12 31.76
N THR A 2 -10.96 14.65 31.91
CA THR A 2 -10.01 14.45 30.80
C THR A 2 -10.36 13.17 30.04
N SER A 3 -9.90 13.06 28.79
CA SER A 3 -10.06 11.85 27.98
C SER A 3 -9.44 10.61 28.65
N GLN A 4 -8.33 10.76 29.34
CA GLN A 4 -7.73 9.68 30.13
C GLN A 4 -8.63 9.23 31.26
N GLU A 5 -9.19 10.15 32.07
CA GLU A 5 -10.12 9.80 33.15
C GLU A 5 -11.38 9.11 32.63
N ILE A 6 -11.92 9.56 31.51
CA ILE A 6 -13.09 8.95 30.88
C ILE A 6 -12.81 7.49 30.50
N ARG A 7 -11.68 7.23 29.85
CA ARG A 7 -11.28 5.87 29.46
C ARG A 7 -11.06 4.98 30.69
N GLU A 8 -10.34 5.47 31.68
CA GLU A 8 -10.09 4.72 32.91
C GLU A 8 -11.37 4.37 33.68
N LEU A 9 -12.31 5.31 33.77
CA LEU A 9 -13.60 5.07 34.42
C LEU A 9 -14.41 3.98 33.70
N PHE A 10 -14.43 3.97 32.35
CA PHE A 10 -15.08 2.92 31.59
C PHE A 10 -14.50 1.53 31.91
N LEU A 11 -13.18 1.41 31.81
CA LEU A 11 -12.49 0.14 32.05
C LEU A 11 -12.71 -0.36 33.48
N LYS A 12 -12.54 0.52 34.50
CA LYS A 12 -12.74 0.19 35.90
C LYS A 12 -14.18 -0.16 36.24
N PHE A 13 -15.15 0.53 35.62
CA PHE A 13 -16.56 0.22 35.81
C PHE A 13 -16.88 -1.20 35.37
N PHE A 14 -16.48 -1.60 34.16
CA PHE A 14 -16.73 -2.95 33.67
C PHE A 14 -15.87 -4.00 34.37
N GLU A 15 -14.64 -3.66 34.78
CA GLU A 15 -13.84 -4.54 35.68
C GLU A 15 -14.59 -4.83 36.96
N SER A 16 -15.27 -3.84 37.57
CA SER A 16 -16.12 -4.03 38.76
C SER A 16 -17.33 -4.93 38.51
N LYS A 17 -17.78 -5.05 37.22
CA LYS A 17 -18.84 -5.97 36.77
C LYS A 17 -18.29 -7.37 36.39
N GLY A 18 -17.02 -7.64 36.66
CA GLY A 18 -16.35 -8.93 36.42
C GLY A 18 -15.79 -9.11 35.01
N HIS A 19 -15.58 -8.05 34.26
CA HIS A 19 -14.89 -8.09 32.97
C HIS A 19 -13.39 -8.05 33.15
N VAL A 20 -12.67 -8.74 32.27
CA VAL A 20 -11.21 -8.68 32.19
C VAL A 20 -10.80 -7.65 31.16
N ILE A 21 -9.92 -6.72 31.55
CA ILE A 21 -9.37 -5.73 30.65
C ILE A 21 -8.40 -6.44 29.68
N VAL A 22 -8.61 -6.31 28.37
CA VAL A 22 -7.76 -6.88 27.33
C VAL A 22 -7.14 -5.77 26.46
N PRO A 23 -5.96 -6.00 25.86
CA PRO A 23 -5.33 -5.01 25.02
C PRO A 23 -6.06 -4.84 23.68
N SER A 24 -6.00 -3.63 23.14
CA SER A 24 -6.49 -3.32 21.80
C SER A 24 -5.81 -4.20 20.72
N ALA A 25 -6.60 -4.71 19.78
CA ALA A 25 -6.06 -5.38 18.61
C ALA A 25 -5.37 -4.39 17.66
N PRO A 26 -4.44 -4.84 16.78
CA PRO A 26 -3.93 -4.04 15.70
C PRO A 26 -5.04 -3.53 14.78
N MET A 27 -4.88 -2.31 14.25
CA MET A 27 -5.85 -1.75 13.30
C MET A 27 -5.84 -2.46 11.94
N VAL A 28 -4.72 -3.09 11.57
CA VAL A 28 -4.58 -3.82 10.30
C VAL A 28 -4.69 -5.31 10.56
N ILE A 29 -5.67 -5.94 9.93
CA ILE A 29 -5.94 -7.37 10.08
C ILE A 29 -5.14 -8.13 9.00
N LYS A 30 -4.22 -9.00 9.42
CA LYS A 30 -3.34 -9.73 8.50
C LYS A 30 -3.94 -11.03 7.94
N ASN A 31 -4.87 -11.66 8.66
CA ASN A 31 -5.32 -13.03 8.39
C ASN A 31 -6.85 -13.17 8.27
N ASP A 32 -7.59 -12.11 7.97
CA ASP A 32 -9.02 -12.18 7.68
C ASP A 32 -9.27 -11.72 6.23
N PRO A 33 -9.75 -12.60 5.34
CA PRO A 33 -10.01 -12.25 3.94
C PRO A 33 -11.22 -11.32 3.77
N THR A 34 -12.06 -11.16 4.80
CA THR A 34 -13.27 -10.34 4.74
C THR A 34 -13.05 -8.92 5.23
N LEU A 35 -12.00 -8.67 6.02
CA LEU A 35 -11.72 -7.39 6.66
C LEU A 35 -10.24 -6.99 6.49
N MET A 36 -10.00 -5.84 5.91
CA MET A 36 -8.65 -5.26 5.78
C MET A 36 -8.22 -4.53 7.06
N PHE A 37 -9.18 -3.90 7.75
CA PHE A 37 -8.95 -3.11 8.95
C PHE A 37 -9.93 -3.48 10.06
N THR A 38 -9.50 -3.32 11.30
CA THR A 38 -10.36 -3.38 12.47
C THR A 38 -11.30 -2.18 12.44
N ASN A 39 -12.55 -2.38 12.08
CA ASN A 39 -13.58 -1.34 11.95
C ASN A 39 -14.54 -1.28 13.14
N ALA A 40 -14.48 -2.29 14.02
CA ALA A 40 -15.29 -2.41 15.24
C ALA A 40 -14.54 -3.22 16.31
N GLY A 41 -14.87 -2.99 17.58
CA GLY A 41 -14.24 -3.65 18.73
C GLY A 41 -14.36 -5.18 18.70
N MET A 42 -15.47 -5.67 18.16
CA MET A 42 -15.78 -7.10 18.10
C MET A 42 -14.88 -7.90 17.11
N ASN A 43 -14.20 -7.25 16.18
CA ASN A 43 -13.47 -7.97 15.14
C ASN A 43 -12.45 -8.97 15.69
N GLN A 44 -11.78 -8.64 16.80
CA GLN A 44 -10.84 -9.54 17.46
C GLN A 44 -11.51 -10.74 18.14
N PHE A 45 -12.83 -10.72 18.32
CA PHE A 45 -13.61 -11.76 19.04
C PHE A 45 -14.55 -12.53 18.11
N LYS A 46 -14.50 -12.31 16.80
CA LYS A 46 -15.37 -12.93 15.79
C LYS A 46 -15.56 -14.44 15.99
N GLU A 47 -14.47 -15.15 16.23
CA GLU A 47 -14.49 -16.62 16.38
C GLU A 47 -15.20 -17.08 17.64
N PHE A 48 -15.21 -16.26 18.70
CA PHE A 48 -15.97 -16.58 19.91
C PHE A 48 -17.48 -16.47 19.70
N PHE A 49 -17.91 -15.45 18.94
CA PHE A 49 -19.31 -15.28 18.58
C PHE A 49 -19.82 -16.42 17.69
N LEU A 50 -19.02 -16.86 16.74
CA LEU A 50 -19.35 -17.96 15.83
C LEU A 50 -19.26 -19.35 16.50
N GLY A 51 -18.71 -19.43 17.72
CA GLY A 51 -18.48 -20.69 18.42
C GLY A 51 -17.31 -21.52 17.88
N ASN A 52 -16.53 -20.98 16.95
CA ASN A 52 -15.35 -21.65 16.37
C ASN A 52 -14.18 -21.73 17.38
N ALA A 53 -14.18 -20.87 18.39
CA ALA A 53 -13.20 -20.88 19.46
C ALA A 53 -13.87 -20.68 20.82
N LYS A 54 -13.30 -21.28 21.86
CA LYS A 54 -13.80 -21.12 23.25
C LYS A 54 -13.11 -19.89 23.89
N PRO A 55 -13.86 -18.91 24.38
CA PRO A 55 -13.27 -17.77 25.08
C PRO A 55 -12.66 -18.20 26.41
N LYS A 56 -11.45 -17.74 26.71
CA LYS A 56 -10.80 -17.96 28.04
C LYS A 56 -11.55 -17.21 29.15
N GLN A 57 -12.06 -16.03 28.82
CA GLN A 57 -12.86 -15.15 29.68
C GLN A 57 -14.20 -14.88 29.00
N LYS A 58 -15.29 -15.08 29.74
CA LYS A 58 -16.64 -14.85 29.22
C LYS A 58 -17.05 -13.38 29.17
N ARG A 59 -16.36 -12.52 29.93
CA ARG A 59 -16.56 -11.08 29.99
C ARG A 59 -15.24 -10.39 29.73
N VAL A 60 -15.18 -9.53 28.72
CA VAL A 60 -14.00 -8.72 28.43
C VAL A 60 -14.38 -7.27 28.18
N VAL A 61 -13.44 -6.38 28.42
CA VAL A 61 -13.58 -4.93 28.18
C VAL A 61 -12.27 -4.37 27.63
N ASP A 62 -12.35 -3.46 26.66
CA ASP A 62 -11.16 -2.73 26.17
C ASP A 62 -11.50 -1.35 25.63
N THR A 63 -10.46 -0.65 25.17
CA THR A 63 -10.52 0.47 24.24
C THR A 63 -9.86 0.04 22.94
N GLN A 64 -10.65 -0.23 21.90
CA GLN A 64 -10.17 -0.73 20.62
C GLN A 64 -9.89 0.40 19.64
N LYS A 65 -8.68 0.42 19.09
CA LYS A 65 -8.34 1.26 17.93
C LYS A 65 -9.09 0.77 16.70
N CYS A 66 -9.92 1.62 16.11
CA CYS A 66 -10.69 1.32 14.91
C CYS A 66 -10.28 2.23 13.75
N LEU A 67 -10.32 1.70 12.51
CA LEU A 67 -10.02 2.44 11.29
C LEU A 67 -11.15 2.26 10.27
N ARG A 68 -11.85 3.35 9.91
CA ARG A 68 -12.96 3.36 8.95
C ARG A 68 -12.61 4.18 7.71
N VAL A 69 -11.95 3.56 6.73
CA VAL A 69 -11.41 4.21 5.52
C VAL A 69 -11.61 3.41 4.25
N SER A 70 -12.41 2.33 4.33
CA SER A 70 -12.68 1.43 3.19
C SER A 70 -13.89 0.54 3.43
N GLY A 71 -14.46 -0.02 2.37
CA GLY A 71 -15.57 -0.96 2.44
C GLY A 71 -16.92 -0.32 2.77
N LYS A 72 -17.74 -1.03 3.56
CA LYS A 72 -19.09 -0.60 3.99
C LYS A 72 -19.02 0.62 4.92
N HIS A 73 -17.95 0.69 5.74
CA HIS A 73 -17.69 1.79 6.67
C HIS A 73 -16.51 2.61 6.17
N ASN A 74 -16.77 3.75 5.52
CA ASN A 74 -15.74 4.61 4.96
C ASN A 74 -16.05 6.08 5.23
N ASP A 75 -15.46 6.63 6.27
CA ASP A 75 -15.69 7.99 6.75
C ASP A 75 -14.65 9.00 6.21
N LEU A 76 -13.76 8.58 5.30
CA LEU A 76 -12.60 9.38 4.87
C LEU A 76 -12.96 10.74 4.28
N GLU A 77 -14.09 10.83 3.55
CA GLU A 77 -14.48 12.08 2.88
C GLU A 77 -15.12 13.08 3.84
N GLU A 78 -15.79 12.60 4.89
CA GLU A 78 -16.46 13.39 5.94
C GLU A 78 -15.45 13.98 6.92
N VAL A 79 -14.32 13.30 7.14
CA VAL A 79 -13.30 13.71 8.11
C VAL A 79 -12.77 15.12 7.84
N GLY A 80 -12.87 15.96 8.88
CA GLY A 80 -12.49 17.36 8.87
C GLY A 80 -13.60 18.30 8.39
N ARG A 81 -14.62 17.81 7.71
CA ARG A 81 -15.76 18.59 7.21
C ARG A 81 -16.90 18.66 8.21
N ASP A 82 -17.20 17.55 8.87
CA ASP A 82 -18.12 17.53 10.00
C ASP A 82 -17.39 17.60 11.36
N THR A 83 -18.11 17.38 12.45
CA THR A 83 -17.62 17.58 13.81
C THR A 83 -17.29 16.30 14.56
N TYR A 84 -17.58 15.10 13.99
CA TYR A 84 -17.58 13.85 14.75
C TYR A 84 -17.09 12.59 13.98
N HIS A 85 -16.86 12.63 12.65
CA HIS A 85 -16.27 11.51 11.92
C HIS A 85 -14.74 11.56 11.92
N HIS A 86 -14.14 10.39 12.05
CA HIS A 86 -12.68 10.21 12.11
C HIS A 86 -12.23 9.03 11.26
N THR A 87 -11.02 9.10 10.71
CA THR A 87 -10.39 7.94 10.08
C THR A 87 -10.03 6.88 11.11
N MET A 88 -9.35 7.31 12.18
CA MET A 88 -9.06 6.48 13.36
C MET A 88 -9.79 7.02 14.57
N PHE A 89 -10.47 6.14 15.30
CA PHE A 89 -11.13 6.46 16.55
C PHE A 89 -10.98 5.32 17.56
N GLU A 90 -11.21 5.63 18.83
CA GLU A 90 -11.27 4.62 19.88
C GLU A 90 -12.71 4.18 20.09
N MET A 91 -12.93 2.88 20.13
CA MET A 91 -14.20 2.27 20.49
C MET A 91 -14.08 1.64 21.85
N LEU A 92 -14.74 2.20 22.86
CA LEU A 92 -14.87 1.58 24.18
C LEU A 92 -15.89 0.47 24.06
N GLY A 93 -15.48 -0.76 24.37
CA GLY A 93 -16.33 -1.93 24.22
C GLY A 93 -16.34 -2.84 25.43
N ASN A 94 -17.49 -3.46 25.68
CA ASN A 94 -17.63 -4.56 26.64
C ASN A 94 -18.39 -5.71 25.97
N TRP A 95 -17.93 -6.92 26.22
CA TRP A 95 -18.41 -8.12 25.54
C TRP A 95 -18.82 -9.21 26.54
N SER A 96 -19.89 -9.94 26.15
CA SER A 96 -20.32 -11.17 26.82
C SER A 96 -20.36 -12.32 25.83
N PHE A 97 -19.68 -13.40 26.15
CA PHE A 97 -19.68 -14.62 25.35
C PHE A 97 -20.53 -15.69 26.06
N GLY A 98 -21.86 -15.63 25.83
CA GLY A 98 -22.82 -16.53 26.41
C GLY A 98 -22.90 -16.48 27.94
N ASP A 99 -22.74 -15.32 28.57
CA ASP A 99 -22.80 -15.15 30.02
C ASP A 99 -23.97 -14.25 30.44
N TYR A 100 -23.94 -12.96 30.13
CA TYR A 100 -25.07 -12.01 30.31
C TYR A 100 -25.60 -11.55 28.96
N PHE A 101 -26.81 -10.97 28.98
CA PHE A 101 -27.49 -10.50 27.78
C PHE A 101 -28.13 -9.12 27.96
N LYS A 102 -29.25 -8.85 27.31
CA LYS A 102 -29.88 -7.51 27.18
C LYS A 102 -30.07 -6.79 28.52
N ARG A 103 -30.59 -7.50 29.54
CA ARG A 103 -30.92 -6.88 30.84
C ARG A 103 -29.69 -6.28 31.53
N GLU A 104 -28.65 -7.03 31.65
CA GLU A 104 -27.39 -6.56 32.27
C GLU A 104 -26.74 -5.48 31.40
N ALA A 105 -26.63 -5.71 30.08
CA ALA A 105 -26.02 -4.76 29.16
C ALA A 105 -26.69 -3.37 29.24
N ILE A 106 -27.99 -3.32 29.07
CA ILE A 106 -28.78 -2.08 29.16
C ILE A 106 -28.69 -1.44 30.55
N THR A 107 -28.76 -2.27 31.62
CA THR A 107 -28.67 -1.77 33.00
C THR A 107 -27.33 -1.12 33.26
N TRP A 108 -26.24 -1.77 32.88
CA TRP A 108 -24.90 -1.24 33.11
C TRP A 108 -24.59 -0.05 32.21
N ALA A 109 -25.07 -0.04 30.97
CA ALA A 109 -24.95 1.13 30.11
C ALA A 109 -25.64 2.35 30.73
N TRP A 110 -26.88 2.20 31.21
CA TRP A 110 -27.59 3.27 31.89
C TRP A 110 -26.93 3.74 33.18
N GLU A 111 -26.48 2.80 34.03
CA GLU A 111 -25.75 3.09 35.29
C GLU A 111 -24.47 3.90 34.99
N LEU A 112 -23.68 3.46 34.00
CA LEU A 112 -22.44 4.14 33.63
C LEU A 112 -22.70 5.57 33.17
N LEU A 113 -23.66 5.77 32.27
CA LEU A 113 -23.93 7.10 31.71
C LEU A 113 -24.54 8.06 32.73
N THR A 114 -25.50 7.59 33.55
CA THR A 114 -26.28 8.48 34.43
C THR A 114 -25.71 8.62 35.83
N GLU A 115 -25.08 7.56 36.38
CA GLU A 115 -24.58 7.56 37.76
C GLU A 115 -23.07 7.83 37.87
N VAL A 116 -22.28 7.30 36.88
CA VAL A 116 -20.82 7.48 36.87
C VAL A 116 -20.43 8.74 36.08
N TYR A 117 -20.83 8.83 34.82
CA TYR A 117 -20.56 9.99 33.97
C TYR A 117 -21.49 11.18 34.22
N LYS A 118 -22.62 10.95 34.88
CA LYS A 118 -23.58 11.97 35.29
C LYS A 118 -24.17 12.79 34.12
N ILE A 119 -24.39 12.12 32.98
CA ILE A 119 -25.11 12.71 31.88
C ILE A 119 -26.59 12.90 32.31
N PRO A 120 -27.20 14.09 32.14
CA PRO A 120 -28.59 14.33 32.48
C PRO A 120 -29.52 13.38 31.74
N LYS A 121 -30.40 12.70 32.44
CA LYS A 121 -31.32 11.70 31.89
C LYS A 121 -32.23 12.24 30.80
N GLU A 122 -32.64 13.51 30.98
CA GLU A 122 -33.45 14.26 30.04
C GLU A 122 -32.79 14.55 28.67
N ASN A 123 -31.47 14.40 28.60
CA ASN A 123 -30.72 14.56 27.36
C ASN A 123 -30.53 13.26 26.59
N LEU A 124 -30.90 12.13 27.19
CA LEU A 124 -30.68 10.81 26.60
C LEU A 124 -31.94 10.34 25.85
N TYR A 125 -31.71 9.77 24.68
CA TYR A 125 -32.68 9.04 23.87
C TYR A 125 -32.14 7.66 23.54
N VAL A 126 -33.02 6.70 23.40
CA VAL A 126 -32.61 5.33 23.02
C VAL A 126 -33.45 4.86 21.84
N THR A 127 -32.83 4.06 20.99
CA THR A 127 -33.51 3.40 19.90
C THR A 127 -33.61 1.90 20.17
N VAL A 128 -34.65 1.25 19.68
CA VAL A 128 -34.86 -0.18 19.77
C VAL A 128 -35.28 -0.72 18.40
N PHE A 129 -34.80 -1.88 18.03
CA PHE A 129 -35.09 -2.47 16.74
C PHE A 129 -36.57 -2.75 16.53
N GLU A 130 -37.17 -2.19 15.50
CA GLU A 130 -38.61 -2.32 15.17
C GLU A 130 -38.99 -3.69 14.57
N GLY A 131 -38.00 -4.51 14.25
CA GLY A 131 -38.17 -5.78 13.57
C GLY A 131 -37.97 -5.71 12.05
N SER A 132 -37.79 -6.86 11.43
CA SER A 132 -37.74 -7.02 9.97
C SER A 132 -38.57 -8.27 9.58
N PRO A 133 -39.82 -8.09 9.20
CA PRO A 133 -40.68 -9.19 8.78
C PRO A 133 -40.11 -9.96 7.56
N GLU A 134 -39.39 -9.28 6.67
CA GLU A 134 -38.76 -9.86 5.48
C GLU A 134 -37.67 -10.87 5.83
N GLU A 135 -36.98 -10.67 6.96
CA GLU A 135 -35.94 -11.58 7.45
C GLU A 135 -36.44 -12.49 8.59
N GLY A 136 -37.69 -12.38 8.96
CA GLY A 136 -38.26 -13.18 10.03
C GLY A 136 -37.76 -12.79 11.42
N VAL A 137 -37.19 -11.57 11.60
CA VAL A 137 -36.74 -11.06 12.88
C VAL A 137 -37.83 -10.18 13.50
N PRO A 138 -38.37 -10.53 14.69
CA PRO A 138 -39.46 -9.76 15.33
C PRO A 138 -38.92 -8.46 15.94
N PHE A 139 -39.87 -7.59 16.32
CA PHE A 139 -39.59 -6.44 17.15
C PHE A 139 -38.88 -6.84 18.47
N ASP A 140 -37.89 -6.07 18.90
CA ASP A 140 -37.16 -6.35 20.14
C ASP A 140 -37.92 -5.85 21.38
N GLN A 141 -38.98 -6.58 21.71
CA GLN A 141 -39.85 -6.31 22.85
C GLN A 141 -39.08 -6.34 24.18
N GLU A 142 -38.09 -7.25 24.32
CA GLU A 142 -37.30 -7.38 25.54
C GLU A 142 -36.47 -6.13 25.80
N ALA A 143 -35.75 -5.62 24.81
CA ALA A 143 -34.98 -4.40 24.97
C ALA A 143 -35.89 -3.20 25.27
N TYR A 144 -37.05 -3.08 24.58
CA TYR A 144 -38.01 -2.04 24.82
C TYR A 144 -38.53 -2.03 26.27
N ASP A 145 -38.92 -3.19 26.80
CA ASP A 145 -39.45 -3.33 28.15
C ASP A 145 -38.36 -3.00 29.20
N ILE A 146 -37.13 -3.36 29.00
CA ILE A 146 -36.01 -3.06 29.89
C ILE A 146 -35.71 -1.56 29.89
N TRP A 147 -35.75 -0.89 28.73
CA TRP A 147 -35.57 0.55 28.65
C TRP A 147 -36.72 1.31 29.33
N LYS A 148 -37.97 0.86 29.20
CA LYS A 148 -39.14 1.44 29.87
C LYS A 148 -39.05 1.46 31.39
N GLU A 149 -38.26 0.56 31.98
CA GLU A 149 -37.97 0.57 33.43
C GLU A 149 -37.02 1.74 33.84
N ARG A 150 -36.33 2.39 32.88
CA ARG A 150 -35.18 3.27 33.12
C ARG A 150 -35.37 4.70 32.60
N ILE A 151 -36.01 4.86 31.48
CA ILE A 151 -36.18 6.13 30.79
C ILE A 151 -37.66 6.33 30.43
N ALA A 152 -38.06 7.57 30.29
CA ALA A 152 -39.44 7.91 29.89
C ALA A 152 -39.80 7.37 28.49
N GLU A 153 -41.00 6.89 28.30
CA GLU A 153 -41.40 6.18 27.07
C GLU A 153 -41.33 7.08 25.81
N ASP A 154 -41.46 8.39 25.96
CA ASP A 154 -41.26 9.34 24.87
C ASP A 154 -39.81 9.57 24.48
N HIS A 155 -38.84 9.03 25.22
CA HIS A 155 -37.42 8.98 24.89
C HIS A 155 -37.01 7.66 24.28
N ILE A 156 -37.91 6.67 24.10
CA ILE A 156 -37.65 5.42 23.43
C ILE A 156 -38.22 5.51 22.01
N LEU A 157 -37.34 5.35 21.02
CA LEU A 157 -37.70 5.40 19.60
C LEU A 157 -37.53 4.02 18.96
N LEU A 158 -38.28 3.78 17.88
CA LEU A 158 -38.12 2.56 17.07
C LEU A 158 -37.20 2.86 15.91
N GLY A 159 -36.22 2.00 15.71
CA GLY A 159 -35.27 2.11 14.61
C GLY A 159 -35.42 0.94 13.63
N ASN A 160 -35.27 1.24 12.37
CA ASN A 160 -35.35 0.27 11.29
C ASN A 160 -34.09 -0.59 11.20
N LYS A 161 -34.06 -1.52 10.23
CA LYS A 161 -32.92 -2.41 10.00
C LYS A 161 -31.61 -1.67 9.73
N LYS A 162 -31.63 -0.55 9.04
CA LYS A 162 -30.42 0.20 8.70
C LYS A 162 -29.74 0.73 9.98
N ASP A 163 -30.51 1.19 10.95
CA ASP A 163 -30.01 1.85 12.13
C ASP A 163 -29.86 0.88 13.32
N ASN A 164 -30.82 -0.05 13.51
CA ASN A 164 -30.90 -0.90 14.69
C ASN A 164 -30.73 -2.40 14.45
N PHE A 165 -30.13 -2.80 13.31
CA PHE A 165 -29.68 -4.19 13.08
C PHE A 165 -28.23 -4.18 12.61
N TRP A 166 -27.32 -4.47 13.52
CA TRP A 166 -25.90 -4.41 13.24
C TRP A 166 -25.42 -5.66 12.51
N GLU A 167 -24.57 -5.47 11.50
CA GLU A 167 -23.94 -6.53 10.71
C GLU A 167 -22.44 -6.25 10.56
N MET A 168 -21.60 -7.25 10.82
CA MET A 168 -20.15 -7.14 10.71
C MET A 168 -19.71 -6.82 9.26
N GLY A 169 -20.40 -7.40 8.30
CA GLY A 169 -20.17 -7.26 6.86
C GLY A 169 -21.26 -7.97 6.08
N ASP A 170 -20.94 -8.43 4.87
CA ASP A 170 -21.88 -9.20 4.04
C ASP A 170 -22.15 -10.61 4.60
N GLN A 171 -21.28 -11.10 5.46
CA GLN A 171 -21.37 -12.39 6.18
C GLN A 171 -20.80 -12.24 7.59
N GLY A 172 -21.26 -13.07 8.52
CA GLY A 172 -20.75 -13.13 9.88
C GLY A 172 -21.78 -12.80 10.96
N PRO A 173 -21.33 -12.63 12.22
CA PRO A 173 -22.19 -12.35 13.35
C PRO A 173 -22.99 -11.07 13.14
N CYS A 174 -24.26 -11.11 13.54
CA CYS A 174 -25.17 -9.98 13.44
C CYS A 174 -26.31 -10.08 14.46
N GLY A 175 -27.03 -9.00 14.66
CA GLY A 175 -28.19 -9.00 15.56
C GLY A 175 -28.84 -7.63 15.75
N PRO A 176 -30.01 -7.60 16.37
CA PRO A 176 -30.67 -6.35 16.75
C PRO A 176 -29.78 -5.55 17.72
N CYS A 177 -29.88 -4.23 17.64
CA CYS A 177 -29.14 -3.37 18.53
C CYS A 177 -30.00 -2.23 19.08
N SER A 178 -29.51 -1.64 20.17
CA SER A 178 -30.08 -0.49 20.82
C SER A 178 -29.02 0.59 20.94
N GLU A 179 -29.26 1.71 20.31
CA GLU A 179 -28.38 2.86 20.34
C GLU A 179 -28.78 3.84 21.45
N ILE A 180 -27.80 4.50 22.03
CA ILE A 180 -27.98 5.57 23.01
C ILE A 180 -27.49 6.87 22.39
N HIS A 181 -28.38 7.85 22.31
CA HIS A 181 -28.14 9.17 21.76
C HIS A 181 -28.14 10.24 22.87
N VAL A 182 -27.39 11.29 22.66
CA VAL A 182 -27.34 12.45 23.56
C VAL A 182 -27.68 13.72 22.80
N ASP A 183 -28.60 14.51 23.30
CA ASP A 183 -28.92 15.85 22.82
C ASP A 183 -28.10 16.90 23.59
N ILE A 184 -27.05 17.41 22.93
CA ILE A 184 -26.11 18.41 23.51
C ILE A 184 -26.45 19.84 23.12
N ARG A 185 -27.62 20.08 22.50
CA ARG A 185 -28.10 21.41 22.14
C ARG A 185 -28.40 22.27 23.38
N SER A 186 -28.44 23.58 23.18
CA SER A 186 -28.89 24.50 24.19
C SER A 186 -30.39 24.29 24.56
N ASP A 187 -30.80 24.68 25.76
CA ASP A 187 -32.19 24.58 26.19
C ASP A 187 -33.16 25.39 25.29
N GLU A 188 -32.67 26.49 24.71
CA GLU A 188 -33.45 27.31 23.76
C GLU A 188 -33.71 26.57 22.44
N GLU A 189 -32.74 25.76 21.97
CA GLU A 189 -32.89 24.95 20.76
C GLU A 189 -33.77 23.73 21.02
N LYS A 190 -33.60 23.08 22.19
CA LYS A 190 -34.47 21.97 22.63
C LYS A 190 -35.92 22.39 22.75
N ALA A 191 -36.18 23.62 23.21
CA ALA A 191 -37.53 24.14 23.29
C ALA A 191 -38.20 24.40 21.93
N LYS A 192 -37.42 24.56 20.85
CA LYS A 192 -37.92 24.78 19.48
C LYS A 192 -38.27 23.48 18.76
N VAL A 193 -37.40 22.48 18.90
CA VAL A 193 -37.57 21.16 18.27
C VAL A 193 -37.21 20.10 19.31
N ALA A 194 -38.09 19.14 19.54
CA ALA A 194 -37.83 18.06 20.48
C ALA A 194 -36.66 17.20 20.00
N GLY A 195 -35.78 16.77 20.93
CA GLY A 195 -34.60 15.94 20.59
C GLY A 195 -34.98 14.64 19.90
N ARG A 196 -36.09 14.04 20.30
CA ARG A 196 -36.63 12.82 19.68
C ARG A 196 -36.81 12.89 18.17
N ASP A 197 -37.16 14.08 17.65
CA ASP A 197 -37.44 14.29 16.23
C ASP A 197 -36.12 14.43 15.40
N LEU A 198 -34.99 14.50 16.09
CA LEU A 198 -33.64 14.67 15.52
C LEU A 198 -32.76 13.43 15.65
N VAL A 199 -33.20 12.44 16.42
CA VAL A 199 -32.48 11.15 16.53
C VAL A 199 -32.45 10.47 15.15
N ASN A 200 -31.27 9.99 14.71
CA ASN A 200 -31.02 9.37 13.42
C ASN A 200 -31.41 10.23 12.18
N ASN A 201 -31.36 11.56 12.34
CA ASN A 201 -31.65 12.56 11.29
C ASN A 201 -30.38 13.43 10.99
N ASP A 202 -29.19 12.90 11.13
CA ASP A 202 -27.88 13.54 10.84
C ASP A 202 -27.71 14.93 11.53
N HIS A 203 -28.32 15.12 12.69
CA HIS A 203 -28.19 16.39 13.42
C HIS A 203 -26.88 16.41 14.22
N PRO A 204 -25.97 17.40 14.02
CA PRO A 204 -24.62 17.39 14.59
C PRO A 204 -24.55 17.47 16.13
N GLN A 205 -25.66 17.75 16.78
CA GLN A 205 -25.77 17.90 18.24
C GLN A 205 -26.80 16.97 18.90
N VAL A 206 -27.40 16.04 18.12
CA VAL A 206 -28.20 14.93 18.65
C VAL A 206 -27.56 13.66 18.10
N ILE A 207 -26.59 13.15 18.83
CA ILE A 207 -25.64 12.19 18.33
C ILE A 207 -25.73 10.84 19.04
N GLU A 208 -25.56 9.75 18.29
CA GLU A 208 -25.31 8.44 18.83
C GLU A 208 -23.93 8.41 19.50
N ILE A 209 -23.89 7.96 20.77
CA ILE A 209 -22.65 7.79 21.52
C ILE A 209 -22.34 6.33 21.79
N TRP A 210 -23.33 5.44 21.87
CA TRP A 210 -23.13 4.04 22.23
C TRP A 210 -24.12 3.13 21.51
N ASN A 211 -23.62 2.08 20.88
CA ASN A 211 -24.42 1.02 20.30
C ASN A 211 -24.29 -0.27 21.11
N ASN A 212 -25.40 -0.81 21.60
CA ASN A 212 -25.46 -2.09 22.31
C ASN A 212 -26.02 -3.15 21.36
N VAL A 213 -25.17 -4.03 20.86
CA VAL A 213 -25.53 -5.06 19.89
C VAL A 213 -25.79 -6.40 20.60
N PHE A 214 -26.93 -6.99 20.31
CA PHE A 214 -27.34 -8.29 20.82
C PHE A 214 -27.12 -9.33 19.74
N MET A 215 -25.94 -9.93 19.76
CA MET A 215 -25.51 -10.91 18.77
C MET A 215 -26.26 -12.22 18.91
N GLU A 216 -27.25 -12.43 18.05
CA GLU A 216 -28.11 -13.62 18.05
C GLU A 216 -28.00 -14.46 16.79
N PHE A 217 -27.51 -13.87 15.70
CA PHE A 217 -27.51 -14.48 14.37
C PHE A 217 -26.14 -14.45 13.69
N ASN A 218 -25.99 -15.38 12.74
CA ASN A 218 -24.93 -15.39 11.74
C ASN A 218 -25.53 -15.18 10.35
N ARG A 219 -25.08 -14.17 9.61
CA ARG A 219 -25.45 -13.95 8.21
C ARG A 219 -24.64 -14.88 7.33
N LYS A 220 -25.32 -15.78 6.62
CA LYS A 220 -24.72 -16.73 5.69
C LYS A 220 -24.44 -16.11 4.30
N ALA A 221 -23.67 -16.82 3.49
CA ALA A 221 -23.32 -16.41 2.12
C ALA A 221 -24.55 -16.28 1.19
N ASP A 222 -25.62 -16.99 1.45
CA ASP A 222 -26.91 -16.92 0.72
C ASP A 222 -27.81 -15.78 1.23
N GLY A 223 -27.38 -15.03 2.23
CA GLY A 223 -28.11 -13.95 2.87
C GLY A 223 -29.08 -14.39 3.98
N SER A 224 -29.24 -15.69 4.24
CA SER A 224 -30.10 -16.20 5.31
C SER A 224 -29.48 -15.95 6.70
N LEU A 225 -30.34 -15.93 7.74
CA LEU A 225 -29.94 -15.80 9.13
C LEU A 225 -30.03 -17.16 9.83
N GLU A 226 -28.92 -17.55 10.48
CA GLU A 226 -28.86 -18.71 11.36
C GLU A 226 -28.60 -18.26 12.78
N LYS A 227 -29.25 -18.90 13.77
CA LYS A 227 -29.01 -18.56 15.19
C LYS A 227 -27.60 -18.95 15.61
N LEU A 228 -26.93 -18.04 16.33
CA LEU A 228 -25.65 -18.33 16.96
C LEU A 228 -25.78 -19.39 18.06
N PRO A 229 -24.71 -20.11 18.38
CA PRO A 229 -24.70 -21.14 19.46
C PRO A 229 -25.05 -20.59 20.84
N ALA A 230 -24.79 -19.30 21.07
CA ALA A 230 -25.10 -18.60 22.32
C ALA A 230 -25.57 -17.17 22.03
N GLN A 231 -26.32 -16.61 22.97
CA GLN A 231 -26.65 -15.19 23.00
C GLN A 231 -25.43 -14.40 23.52
N ASN A 232 -24.95 -13.45 22.76
CA ASN A 232 -23.76 -12.69 23.09
C ASN A 232 -24.06 -11.19 23.08
N VAL A 233 -23.24 -10.43 23.80
CA VAL A 233 -23.29 -8.96 23.80
C VAL A 233 -22.02 -8.43 23.19
N ASP A 234 -22.18 -7.52 22.22
CA ASP A 234 -21.14 -6.64 21.67
C ASP A 234 -21.57 -5.22 21.91
N THR A 235 -20.71 -4.39 22.46
CA THR A 235 -21.00 -2.96 22.56
C THR A 235 -19.89 -2.11 22.00
N GLY A 236 -20.26 -0.97 21.40
CA GLY A 236 -19.31 -0.03 20.88
C GLY A 236 -19.71 1.41 21.19
N MET A 237 -18.96 2.06 22.11
CA MET A 237 -19.13 3.46 22.45
C MET A 237 -18.04 4.30 21.81
N GLY A 238 -18.43 5.31 21.04
CA GLY A 238 -17.50 6.23 20.40
C GLY A 238 -16.81 7.10 21.46
N PHE A 239 -15.53 6.83 21.71
CA PHE A 239 -14.77 7.50 22.76
C PHE A 239 -14.67 9.01 22.54
N GLU A 240 -14.34 9.46 21.33
CA GLU A 240 -14.22 10.86 20.98
C GLU A 240 -15.57 11.60 21.14
N ARG A 241 -16.68 10.95 20.75
CA ARG A 241 -18.05 11.48 20.94
C ARG A 241 -18.39 11.60 22.42
N LEU A 242 -18.07 10.57 23.21
CA LEU A 242 -18.26 10.62 24.66
C LEU A 242 -17.43 11.73 25.31
N CYS A 243 -16.17 11.92 24.90
CA CYS A 243 -15.34 13.04 25.38
C CYS A 243 -15.97 14.39 25.05
N MET A 244 -16.51 14.55 23.84
CA MET A 244 -17.21 15.76 23.42
C MET A 244 -18.38 16.08 24.36
N VAL A 245 -19.24 15.10 24.63
CA VAL A 245 -20.38 15.24 25.55
C VAL A 245 -19.92 15.62 26.96
N LEU A 246 -18.98 14.86 27.54
CA LEU A 246 -18.55 15.05 28.94
C LEU A 246 -17.70 16.31 29.16
N GLN A 247 -17.06 16.82 28.13
CA GLN A 247 -16.30 18.08 28.17
C GLN A 247 -17.16 19.30 27.76
N GLY A 248 -18.44 19.09 27.43
CA GLY A 248 -19.35 20.17 27.04
C GLY A 248 -18.93 20.88 25.74
N LYS A 249 -18.39 20.12 24.77
CA LYS A 249 -17.93 20.64 23.48
C LYS A 249 -18.97 20.39 22.39
N GLN A 250 -18.84 21.12 21.27
CA GLN A 250 -19.73 21.01 20.11
C GLN A 250 -19.07 20.27 18.95
N SER A 251 -17.79 19.92 19.10
CA SER A 251 -17.01 19.17 18.14
C SER A 251 -15.99 18.28 18.85
N ASN A 252 -15.77 17.08 18.34
CA ASN A 252 -14.70 16.20 18.82
C ASN A 252 -13.34 16.90 18.77
N TYR A 253 -13.12 17.75 17.74
CA TYR A 253 -11.87 18.50 17.55
C TYR A 253 -11.60 19.55 18.64
N ASP A 254 -12.59 19.93 19.42
CA ASP A 254 -12.46 20.89 20.53
C ASP A 254 -12.17 20.21 21.87
N THR A 255 -12.10 18.88 21.88
CA THR A 255 -11.76 18.09 23.08
C THR A 255 -10.26 18.01 23.30
N ASP A 256 -9.87 17.55 24.47
CA ASP A 256 -8.46 17.29 24.81
C ASP A 256 -7.85 16.12 24.00
N VAL A 257 -8.67 15.35 23.27
CA VAL A 257 -8.21 14.34 22.31
C VAL A 257 -7.53 14.97 21.08
N PHE A 258 -7.99 16.12 20.60
CA PHE A 258 -7.49 16.76 19.40
C PHE A 258 -6.76 18.09 19.62
N THR A 259 -7.13 18.86 20.65
CA THR A 259 -6.58 20.21 20.87
C THR A 259 -5.06 20.25 20.99
N PRO A 260 -4.36 19.28 21.61
CA PRO A 260 -2.89 19.30 21.63
C PRO A 260 -2.27 19.18 20.24
N LEU A 261 -2.85 18.34 19.35
CA LEU A 261 -2.41 18.19 17.97
C LEU A 261 -2.72 19.45 17.14
N ILE A 262 -3.92 19.99 17.28
CA ILE A 262 -4.34 21.24 16.63
C ILE A 262 -3.40 22.37 17.01
N HIS A 263 -3.13 22.59 18.30
CA HIS A 263 -2.18 23.62 18.76
C HIS A 263 -0.76 23.39 18.20
N LYS A 264 -0.34 22.11 18.06
CA LYS A 264 0.97 21.82 17.47
C LYS A 264 1.00 22.12 15.97
N VAL A 265 -0.08 21.88 15.23
CA VAL A 265 -0.22 22.30 13.84
C VAL A 265 -0.16 23.83 13.74
N GLU A 266 -0.91 24.57 14.57
CA GLU A 266 -0.87 26.05 14.62
C GLU A 266 0.55 26.57 14.90
N GLU A 267 1.24 25.96 15.86
CA GLU A 267 2.62 26.33 16.23
C GLU A 267 3.58 26.20 15.03
N ILE A 268 3.48 25.08 14.30
CA ILE A 268 4.38 24.80 13.17
C ILE A 268 4.05 25.65 11.95
N THR A 269 2.76 25.74 11.60
CA THR A 269 2.30 26.36 10.35
C THR A 269 2.10 27.87 10.44
N LYS A 270 2.02 28.42 11.67
CA LYS A 270 1.69 29.80 11.98
C LYS A 270 0.29 30.22 11.52
N THR A 271 -0.57 29.25 11.29
CA THR A 271 -2.01 29.45 11.00
C THR A 271 -2.82 29.29 12.30
N ARG A 272 -4.06 29.75 12.31
CA ARG A 272 -4.94 29.64 13.48
C ARG A 272 -6.19 28.83 13.18
N TYR A 273 -6.49 27.90 14.07
CA TYR A 273 -7.81 27.23 14.15
C TYR A 273 -8.79 28.17 14.83
N THR A 274 -9.89 28.46 14.18
CA THR A 274 -10.84 29.48 14.68
C THR A 274 -12.22 28.85 14.85
N ASN A 275 -12.73 28.83 16.08
CA ASN A 275 -14.11 28.43 16.36
C ASN A 275 -15.02 29.66 16.26
N GLY A 276 -16.02 29.65 15.41
CA GLY A 276 -16.95 30.77 15.27
C GLY A 276 -18.13 30.47 14.34
N ILE A 277 -19.21 31.23 14.53
CA ILE A 277 -20.50 31.04 13.80
C ILE A 277 -20.45 31.64 12.38
N GLN A 278 -19.49 32.53 12.07
CA GLN A 278 -19.32 33.14 10.74
C GLN A 278 -17.86 33.09 10.34
N LEU A 279 -17.46 32.00 9.72
CA LEU A 279 -16.12 31.86 9.13
C LEU A 279 -16.13 32.30 7.67
N THR A 280 -15.02 32.91 7.20
CA THR A 280 -14.82 33.07 5.77
C THR A 280 -14.56 31.71 5.12
N PRO A 281 -14.86 31.54 3.82
CA PRO A 281 -14.54 30.27 3.14
C PRO A 281 -13.07 29.85 3.25
N GLU A 282 -12.14 30.81 3.25
CA GLU A 282 -10.69 30.56 3.43
C GLU A 282 -10.39 30.05 4.84
N GLN A 283 -10.99 30.68 5.89
CA GLN A 283 -10.81 30.24 7.27
C GLN A 283 -11.39 28.83 7.49
N GLU A 284 -12.51 28.51 6.86
CA GLU A 284 -13.09 27.17 6.92
C GLU A 284 -12.15 26.13 6.28
N GLN A 285 -11.52 26.44 5.14
CA GLN A 285 -10.54 25.54 4.51
C GLN A 285 -9.30 25.35 5.39
N ILE A 286 -8.85 26.39 6.08
CA ILE A 286 -7.74 26.29 7.05
C ILE A 286 -8.16 25.38 8.22
N ASN A 287 -9.36 25.54 8.76
CA ASN A 287 -9.88 24.71 9.83
C ASN A 287 -9.99 23.25 9.41
N ILE A 288 -10.56 22.98 8.23
CA ILE A 288 -10.63 21.64 7.65
C ILE A 288 -9.23 21.03 7.51
N ALA A 289 -8.25 21.79 7.00
CA ALA A 289 -6.88 21.32 6.85
C ALA A 289 -6.26 20.92 8.19
N ILE A 290 -6.44 21.73 9.22
CA ILE A 290 -5.93 21.46 10.57
C ILE A 290 -6.60 20.22 11.17
N ARG A 291 -7.94 20.07 11.02
CA ARG A 291 -8.69 18.89 11.47
C ARG A 291 -8.22 17.62 10.77
N VAL A 292 -8.11 17.65 9.43
CA VAL A 292 -7.64 16.52 8.61
C VAL A 292 -6.23 16.08 9.03
N ILE A 293 -5.30 17.01 9.21
CA ILE A 293 -3.93 16.70 9.61
C ILE A 293 -3.90 16.08 11.02
N SER A 294 -4.68 16.64 11.95
CA SER A 294 -4.75 16.17 13.34
C SER A 294 -5.41 14.79 13.47
N ASP A 295 -6.38 14.47 12.61
CA ASP A 295 -6.99 13.15 12.50
C ASP A 295 -6.04 12.15 11.85
N HIS A 296 -5.51 12.48 10.68
CA HIS A 296 -4.75 11.54 9.87
C HIS A 296 -3.41 11.14 10.48
N ILE A 297 -2.78 12.01 11.28
CA ILE A 297 -1.54 11.65 11.99
C ILE A 297 -1.79 10.52 12.99
N ARG A 298 -2.96 10.46 13.62
CA ARG A 298 -3.36 9.37 14.52
C ARG A 298 -3.44 8.06 13.72
N ALA A 299 -4.23 8.02 12.64
CA ALA A 299 -4.42 6.84 11.80
C ALA A 299 -3.10 6.30 11.25
N VAL A 300 -2.25 7.17 10.70
CA VAL A 300 -0.97 6.79 10.09
C VAL A 300 0.03 6.31 11.15
N SER A 301 0.13 7.01 12.28
CA SER A 301 1.07 6.66 13.34
C SER A 301 0.73 5.29 13.96
N PHE A 302 -0.53 5.04 14.27
CA PHE A 302 -0.96 3.75 14.81
C PHE A 302 -0.83 2.61 13.79
N ALA A 303 -1.13 2.85 12.51
CA ALA A 303 -0.92 1.83 11.48
C ALA A 303 0.55 1.43 11.37
N ILE A 304 1.48 2.41 11.40
CA ILE A 304 2.92 2.14 11.40
C ILE A 304 3.33 1.42 12.68
N ALA A 305 2.82 1.84 13.86
CA ALA A 305 3.08 1.19 15.13
C ALA A 305 2.61 -0.27 15.14
N ASP A 306 1.47 -0.57 14.51
CA ASP A 306 0.93 -1.92 14.34
C ASP A 306 1.64 -2.74 13.24
N GLY A 307 2.69 -2.18 12.60
CA GLY A 307 3.52 -2.87 11.61
C GLY A 307 3.08 -2.69 10.14
N GLN A 308 2.12 -1.81 9.86
CA GLN A 308 1.69 -1.53 8.49
C GLN A 308 2.37 -0.28 7.95
N LEU A 309 3.34 -0.47 7.07
CA LEU A 309 4.02 0.63 6.40
C LEU A 309 3.22 1.12 5.19
N PRO A 310 3.30 2.42 4.85
CA PRO A 310 2.79 2.94 3.58
C PRO A 310 3.40 2.20 2.38
N SER A 311 2.57 1.76 1.44
CA SER A 311 3.02 1.01 0.26
C SER A 311 2.15 1.29 -0.98
N ASN A 312 2.40 0.58 -2.10
CA ASN A 312 1.66 0.75 -3.35
C ASN A 312 0.44 -0.17 -3.49
N ASN A 313 0.21 -1.08 -2.55
CA ASN A 313 -0.88 -2.07 -2.62
C ASN A 313 -1.46 -2.39 -1.24
N GLY A 314 -2.63 -3.03 -1.22
CA GLY A 314 -3.28 -3.51 -0.01
C GLY A 314 -3.52 -2.43 1.05
N ALA A 315 -3.43 -2.82 2.32
CA ALA A 315 -3.60 -1.91 3.46
C ALA A 315 -2.60 -0.74 3.46
N GLY A 316 -1.34 -1.00 3.08
CA GLY A 316 -0.31 0.04 3.00
C GLY A 316 -0.62 1.14 1.97
N TYR A 317 -1.34 0.83 0.88
CA TYR A 317 -1.80 1.83 -0.07
C TYR A 317 -2.84 2.77 0.56
N VAL A 318 -3.74 2.24 1.35
CA VAL A 318 -4.74 3.05 2.06
C VAL A 318 -4.07 3.98 3.07
N ILE A 319 -3.12 3.47 3.86
CA ILE A 319 -2.35 4.28 4.81
C ILE A 319 -1.54 5.37 4.10
N ARG A 320 -0.90 5.04 2.97
CA ARG A 320 -0.21 6.02 2.12
C ARG A 320 -1.15 7.11 1.60
N ARG A 321 -2.38 6.74 1.19
CA ARG A 321 -3.40 7.68 0.72
C ARG A 321 -3.84 8.65 1.83
N ILE A 322 -4.04 8.17 3.05
CA ILE A 322 -4.36 9.00 4.23
C ILE A 322 -3.24 10.01 4.49
N LEU A 323 -1.98 9.55 4.53
CA LEU A 323 -0.83 10.43 4.75
C LEU A 323 -0.72 11.49 3.64
N ARG A 324 -0.83 11.10 2.37
CA ARG A 324 -0.78 12.02 1.23
C ARG A 324 -1.92 13.04 1.25
N ARG A 325 -3.11 12.65 1.74
CA ARG A 325 -4.22 13.60 1.96
C ARG A 325 -3.82 14.67 2.98
N ALA A 326 -3.26 14.29 4.11
CA ALA A 326 -2.77 15.26 5.12
C ALA A 326 -1.69 16.19 4.56
N ILE A 327 -0.68 15.64 3.84
CA ILE A 327 0.40 16.43 3.21
C ILE A 327 -0.18 17.45 2.23
N ARG A 328 -1.13 17.05 1.40
CA ARG A 328 -1.80 17.94 0.44
C ARG A 328 -2.51 19.09 1.13
N TYR A 329 -3.28 18.81 2.21
CA TYR A 329 -3.95 19.87 2.97
C TYR A 329 -2.94 20.85 3.57
N GLY A 330 -1.83 20.34 4.10
CA GLY A 330 -0.72 21.17 4.60
C GLY A 330 -0.08 22.04 3.51
N PHE A 331 0.16 21.47 2.34
CA PHE A 331 0.73 22.19 1.20
C PHE A 331 -0.23 23.26 0.64
N THR A 332 -1.50 22.87 0.39
CA THR A 332 -2.47 23.73 -0.31
C THR A 332 -3.01 24.85 0.57
N PHE A 333 -3.37 24.56 1.82
CA PHE A 333 -4.13 25.49 2.65
C PHE A 333 -3.30 26.09 3.80
N LEU A 334 -2.20 25.42 4.23
CA LEU A 334 -1.32 25.90 5.29
C LEU A 334 0.04 26.36 4.79
N GLY A 335 0.29 26.35 3.47
CA GLY A 335 1.49 26.84 2.82
C GLY A 335 2.77 26.06 3.14
N GLN A 336 2.66 24.82 3.62
CA GLN A 336 3.82 24.02 4.03
C GLN A 336 4.48 23.33 2.83
N LYS A 337 5.69 23.75 2.47
CA LYS A 337 6.49 23.20 1.36
C LYS A 337 7.55 22.20 1.81
N GLU A 338 7.85 22.17 3.10
CA GLU A 338 8.81 21.26 3.71
C GLU A 338 8.10 20.25 4.61
N PRO A 339 8.67 19.04 4.83
CA PRO A 339 8.12 18.06 5.72
C PRO A 339 7.90 18.59 7.14
N PHE A 340 6.70 18.44 7.67
CA PHE A 340 6.35 18.93 9.02
C PHE A 340 5.44 17.99 9.81
N ILE A 341 4.65 17.14 9.14
CA ILE A 341 3.64 16.25 9.77
C ILE A 341 4.31 15.31 10.77
N TYR A 342 5.50 14.80 10.45
CA TYR A 342 6.27 13.93 11.35
C TYR A 342 6.53 14.58 12.73
N LYS A 343 6.55 15.93 12.84
CA LYS A 343 6.76 16.66 14.10
C LYS A 343 5.57 16.55 15.06
N LEU A 344 4.42 16.13 14.58
CA LEU A 344 3.21 15.91 15.39
C LEU A 344 3.28 14.59 16.16
N VAL A 345 4.10 13.64 15.73
CA VAL A 345 4.22 12.31 16.34
C VAL A 345 4.62 12.41 17.81
N GLU A 346 5.51 13.33 18.17
CA GLU A 346 5.92 13.55 19.57
C GLU A 346 4.73 13.94 20.46
N THR A 347 3.89 14.86 19.97
CA THR A 347 2.68 15.30 20.69
C THR A 347 1.69 14.15 20.85
N LEU A 348 1.46 13.38 19.79
CA LEU A 348 0.60 12.20 19.82
C LEU A 348 1.10 11.14 20.80
N THR A 349 2.42 10.85 20.78
CA THR A 349 3.03 9.86 21.67
C THR A 349 2.90 10.27 23.13
N LYS A 350 3.14 11.55 23.46
CA LYS A 350 2.94 12.06 24.82
C LYS A 350 1.49 11.94 25.30
N GLN A 351 0.54 12.10 24.38
CA GLN A 351 -0.88 12.09 24.70
C GLN A 351 -1.45 10.67 24.84
N MET A 352 -1.06 9.75 23.98
CA MET A 352 -1.67 8.43 23.86
C MET A 352 -0.73 7.26 24.21
N GLY A 353 0.58 7.49 24.35
CA GLY A 353 1.59 6.44 24.62
C GLY A 353 1.35 5.69 25.92
N GLY A 354 0.88 6.37 26.95
CA GLY A 354 0.54 5.71 28.23
C GLY A 354 -0.57 4.66 28.12
N THR A 355 -1.50 4.82 27.17
CA THR A 355 -2.58 3.85 26.89
C THR A 355 -2.15 2.84 25.82
N PHE A 356 -1.38 3.29 24.83
CA PHE A 356 -0.94 2.53 23.68
C PHE A 356 0.60 2.55 23.59
N PRO A 357 1.29 1.70 24.35
CA PRO A 357 2.76 1.73 24.48
C PRO A 357 3.51 1.48 23.19
N GLU A 358 2.86 0.92 22.18
CA GLU A 358 3.43 0.75 20.84
C GLU A 358 3.84 2.07 20.17
N LEU A 359 3.19 3.20 20.49
CA LEU A 359 3.58 4.51 19.99
C LEU A 359 4.94 4.96 20.53
N GLU A 360 5.22 4.71 21.81
CA GLU A 360 6.52 5.02 22.42
C GLU A 360 7.60 4.09 21.90
N LYS A 361 7.31 2.80 21.83
CA LYS A 361 8.23 1.77 21.35
C LYS A 361 8.69 2.04 19.91
N GLU A 362 7.77 2.40 19.03
CA GLU A 362 8.02 2.57 17.60
C GLU A 362 8.20 4.04 17.18
N PHE A 363 8.38 4.96 18.14
CA PHE A 363 8.46 6.40 17.91
C PHE A 363 9.42 6.80 16.78
N LEU A 364 10.65 6.31 16.82
CA LEU A 364 11.67 6.63 15.81
C LEU A 364 11.31 6.13 14.41
N LEU A 365 10.71 4.94 14.33
CA LEU A 365 10.24 4.40 13.07
C LEU A 365 9.11 5.25 12.49
N ILE A 366 8.10 5.59 13.30
CA ILE A 366 6.94 6.39 12.89
C ILE A 366 7.42 7.74 12.34
N VAL A 367 8.28 8.45 13.08
CA VAL A 367 8.86 9.73 12.69
C VAL A 367 9.59 9.62 11.35
N SER A 368 10.44 8.60 11.20
CA SER A 368 11.28 8.43 10.01
C SER A 368 10.44 8.09 8.77
N VAL A 369 9.50 7.16 8.89
CA VAL A 369 8.61 6.75 7.79
C VAL A 369 7.75 7.91 7.31
N ILE A 370 7.12 8.65 8.23
CA ILE A 370 6.26 9.78 7.88
C ILE A 370 7.10 10.87 7.21
N LYS A 371 8.26 11.22 7.77
CA LYS A 371 9.14 12.26 7.22
C LYS A 371 9.59 11.95 5.78
N GLU A 372 9.98 10.72 5.52
CA GLU A 372 10.44 10.31 4.18
C GLU A 372 9.31 10.21 3.16
N GLU A 373 8.15 9.64 3.53
CA GLU A 373 6.97 9.63 2.65
C GLU A 373 6.49 11.06 2.34
N GLU A 374 6.53 11.94 3.33
CA GLU A 374 6.20 13.36 3.18
C GLU A 374 7.17 14.05 2.22
N ALA A 375 8.48 13.90 2.44
CA ALA A 375 9.52 14.46 1.58
C ALA A 375 9.42 13.92 0.14
N SER A 376 9.16 12.62 -0.01
CA SER A 376 8.98 11.99 -1.32
C SER A 376 7.75 12.51 -2.04
N PHE A 377 6.62 12.66 -1.34
CA PHE A 377 5.38 13.12 -1.94
C PHE A 377 5.42 14.62 -2.28
N LEU A 378 6.05 15.45 -1.47
CA LEU A 378 6.25 16.87 -1.77
C LEU A 378 7.04 17.07 -3.07
N ARG A 379 8.09 16.25 -3.32
CA ARG A 379 8.78 16.23 -4.62
C ARG A 379 7.87 15.84 -5.78
N THR A 380 6.99 14.86 -5.57
CA THR A 380 6.00 14.43 -6.56
C THR A 380 4.96 15.52 -6.82
N LEU A 381 4.52 16.22 -5.78
CA LEU A 381 3.62 17.38 -5.91
C LEU A 381 4.23 18.47 -6.76
N GLU A 382 5.49 18.82 -6.53
CA GLU A 382 6.19 19.86 -7.30
C GLU A 382 6.31 19.46 -8.78
N GLN A 383 6.72 18.22 -9.06
CA GLN A 383 6.78 17.69 -10.43
C GLN A 383 5.40 17.62 -11.10
N GLY A 384 4.38 17.17 -10.36
CA GLY A 384 3.01 17.13 -10.85
C GLY A 384 2.45 18.50 -11.20
N LEU A 385 2.76 19.51 -10.40
CA LEU A 385 2.42 20.90 -10.69
C LEU A 385 3.07 21.39 -11.98
N LEU A 386 4.37 21.13 -12.18
CA LEU A 386 5.09 21.50 -13.42
C LEU A 386 4.48 20.80 -14.65
N MET A 387 4.15 19.52 -14.54
CA MET A 387 3.51 18.78 -15.64
C MET A 387 2.11 19.29 -15.92
N LEU A 388 1.33 19.58 -14.89
CA LEU A 388 0.00 20.16 -15.03
C LEU A 388 0.06 21.52 -15.73
N ASP A 389 1.04 22.36 -15.41
CA ASP A 389 1.28 23.62 -16.08
C ASP A 389 1.54 23.44 -17.59
N VAL A 390 2.36 22.46 -17.95
CA VAL A 390 2.60 22.10 -19.35
C VAL A 390 1.33 21.60 -20.04
N MET A 391 0.54 20.78 -19.36
CA MET A 391 -0.73 20.26 -19.89
C MET A 391 -1.75 21.37 -20.10
N ILE A 392 -1.83 22.34 -19.20
CA ILE A 392 -2.70 23.52 -19.29
C ILE A 392 -2.28 24.41 -20.47
N GLN A 393 -0.98 24.70 -20.62
CA GLN A 393 -0.46 25.51 -21.72
C GLN A 393 -0.70 24.88 -23.09
N ASN A 394 -0.74 23.56 -23.18
CA ASN A 394 -0.99 22.81 -24.43
C ASN A 394 -2.46 22.38 -24.60
N ALA A 395 -3.35 22.80 -23.72
CA ALA A 395 -4.78 22.52 -23.86
C ALA A 395 -5.40 23.46 -24.90
N SER A 396 -6.10 22.91 -25.88
CA SER A 396 -6.85 23.65 -26.87
C SER A 396 -8.18 24.18 -26.34
N ASP A 397 -8.69 23.60 -25.27
CA ASP A 397 -9.98 23.87 -24.67
C ASP A 397 -9.84 24.27 -23.19
N LYS A 398 -10.91 24.86 -22.64
CA LYS A 398 -10.97 25.18 -21.20
C LYS A 398 -11.21 23.95 -20.31
N GLN A 399 -11.11 22.75 -20.86
CA GLN A 399 -11.28 21.50 -20.13
C GLN A 399 -10.06 20.59 -20.33
N LEU A 400 -9.50 20.10 -19.24
CA LEU A 400 -8.45 19.07 -19.26
C LEU A 400 -9.09 17.70 -19.38
N SER A 401 -8.62 16.87 -20.33
CA SER A 401 -9.17 15.51 -20.49
C SER A 401 -8.89 14.64 -19.26
N GLY A 402 -9.88 13.80 -18.91
CA GLY A 402 -9.76 12.88 -17.76
C GLY A 402 -8.61 11.87 -17.92
N SER A 403 -8.25 11.47 -19.15
CA SER A 403 -7.11 10.57 -19.38
C SER A 403 -5.76 11.21 -19.02
N LYS A 404 -5.57 12.51 -19.30
CA LYS A 404 -4.34 13.24 -18.90
C LYS A 404 -4.27 13.45 -17.40
N ALA A 405 -5.40 13.76 -16.77
CA ALA A 405 -5.46 13.88 -15.31
C ALA A 405 -5.26 12.51 -14.63
N PHE A 406 -5.75 11.43 -15.25
CA PHE A 406 -5.52 10.07 -14.77
C PHE A 406 -4.04 9.65 -14.90
N GLU A 407 -3.34 10.05 -15.96
CA GLU A 407 -1.90 9.84 -16.10
C GLU A 407 -1.12 10.54 -14.98
N LEU A 408 -1.47 11.78 -14.62
CA LEU A 408 -0.90 12.49 -13.46
C LEU A 408 -1.16 11.75 -12.16
N TYR A 409 -2.38 11.21 -11.98
CA TYR A 409 -2.76 10.46 -10.81
C TYR A 409 -2.05 9.11 -10.71
N ASP A 410 -2.07 8.31 -11.77
CA ASP A 410 -1.59 6.92 -11.77
C ASP A 410 -0.06 6.84 -11.79
N THR A 411 0.59 7.66 -12.62
CA THR A 411 2.05 7.61 -12.83
C THR A 411 2.82 8.45 -11.82
N TYR A 412 2.30 9.63 -11.49
CA TYR A 412 3.00 10.59 -10.62
C TYR A 412 2.39 10.69 -9.22
N GLY A 413 1.27 10.00 -8.96
CA GLY A 413 0.56 10.05 -7.68
C GLY A 413 0.00 11.43 -7.36
N PHE A 414 -0.27 12.26 -8.38
CA PHE A 414 -0.80 13.60 -8.23
C PHE A 414 -2.33 13.55 -8.04
N PRO A 415 -2.88 14.06 -6.93
CA PRO A 415 -4.28 13.85 -6.59
C PRO A 415 -5.26 14.51 -7.57
N LYS A 416 -6.37 13.83 -7.90
CA LYS A 416 -7.45 14.33 -8.78
C LYS A 416 -8.03 15.66 -8.31
N ASP A 417 -8.33 15.75 -7.02
CA ASP A 417 -8.94 16.92 -6.41
C ASP A 417 -8.01 18.14 -6.41
N LEU A 418 -6.70 17.93 -6.28
CA LEU A 418 -5.71 18.99 -6.45
C LEU A 418 -5.64 19.43 -7.93
N THR A 419 -5.68 18.49 -8.86
CA THR A 419 -5.76 18.80 -10.29
C THR A 419 -7.00 19.66 -10.60
N ALA A 420 -8.17 19.25 -10.12
CA ALA A 420 -9.42 19.98 -10.32
C ALA A 420 -9.39 21.39 -9.69
N LEU A 421 -8.84 21.54 -8.49
CA LEU A 421 -8.69 22.84 -7.83
C LEU A 421 -7.82 23.79 -8.65
N ILE A 422 -6.63 23.35 -9.07
CA ILE A 422 -5.72 24.19 -9.86
C ILE A 422 -6.33 24.58 -11.21
N LEU A 423 -7.04 23.65 -11.84
CA LEU A 423 -7.75 23.96 -13.08
C LEU A 423 -8.83 25.03 -12.85
N SER A 424 -9.60 24.93 -11.77
CA SER A 424 -10.66 25.91 -11.42
C SER A 424 -10.09 27.30 -11.15
N GLU A 425 -8.95 27.40 -10.47
CA GLU A 425 -8.24 28.67 -10.21
C GLU A 425 -7.76 29.34 -11.51
N ARG A 426 -7.57 28.56 -12.58
CA ARG A 426 -7.16 29.04 -13.91
C ARG A 426 -8.34 29.17 -14.90
N GLY A 427 -9.57 29.05 -14.41
CA GLY A 427 -10.78 29.13 -15.23
C GLY A 427 -10.98 27.97 -16.18
N MET A 428 -10.40 26.81 -15.84
CA MET A 428 -10.53 25.54 -16.55
C MET A 428 -11.30 24.52 -15.72
N THR A 429 -11.78 23.47 -16.38
CA THR A 429 -12.46 22.34 -15.74
C THR A 429 -11.74 21.03 -16.02
N LEU A 430 -12.02 20.01 -15.18
CA LEU A 430 -11.60 18.63 -15.40
C LEU A 430 -12.74 17.84 -16.05
N ASP A 431 -12.45 17.00 -17.03
CA ASP A 431 -13.36 15.95 -17.48
C ASP A 431 -13.39 14.81 -16.45
N GLU A 432 -14.24 15.01 -15.44
CA GLU A 432 -14.36 14.06 -14.33
C GLU A 432 -14.95 12.72 -14.78
N ALA A 433 -15.86 12.72 -15.75
CA ALA A 433 -16.49 11.49 -16.25
C ALA A 433 -15.44 10.56 -16.90
N SER A 434 -14.58 11.10 -17.75
CA SER A 434 -13.51 10.35 -18.39
C SER A 434 -12.43 9.91 -17.36
N PHE A 435 -12.16 10.73 -16.34
CA PHE A 435 -11.24 10.35 -15.26
C PHE A 435 -11.79 9.14 -14.48
N GLU A 436 -13.06 9.20 -14.06
CA GLU A 436 -13.71 8.12 -13.30
C GLU A 436 -13.80 6.82 -14.13
N GLU A 437 -14.02 6.92 -15.43
CA GLU A 437 -13.99 5.75 -16.33
C GLU A 437 -12.61 5.06 -16.32
N HIS A 438 -11.52 5.83 -16.41
CA HIS A 438 -10.16 5.30 -16.35
C HIS A 438 -9.84 4.71 -14.97
N LEU A 439 -10.25 5.40 -13.90
CA LEU A 439 -10.10 4.93 -12.52
C LEU A 439 -10.91 3.65 -12.27
N GLN A 440 -12.13 3.57 -12.80
CA GLN A 440 -12.98 2.38 -12.68
C GLN A 440 -12.38 1.19 -13.43
N LYS A 441 -11.86 1.38 -14.62
CA LYS A 441 -11.14 0.34 -15.40
C LYS A 441 -9.89 -0.17 -14.66
N GLN A 442 -9.18 0.71 -13.94
CA GLN A 442 -8.06 0.32 -13.08
C GLN A 442 -8.55 -0.47 -11.87
N LYS A 443 -9.60 0.02 -11.17
CA LYS A 443 -10.22 -0.65 -10.01
C LYS A 443 -10.78 -2.02 -10.39
N GLU A 444 -11.43 -2.14 -11.55
CA GLU A 444 -11.97 -3.42 -12.03
C GLU A 444 -10.86 -4.42 -12.34
N ARG A 445 -9.76 -3.99 -12.96
CA ARG A 445 -8.56 -4.83 -13.13
C ARG A 445 -7.97 -5.27 -11.80
N SER A 446 -7.94 -4.39 -10.81
CA SER A 446 -7.45 -4.70 -9.45
C SER A 446 -8.44 -5.57 -8.66
N ARG A 447 -9.76 -5.33 -8.77
CA ARG A 447 -10.81 -6.10 -8.11
C ARG A 447 -11.03 -7.47 -8.74
N ALA A 448 -10.96 -7.58 -10.05
CA ALA A 448 -11.06 -8.86 -10.74
C ALA A 448 -9.95 -9.84 -10.33
N ALA A 449 -8.78 -9.33 -9.92
CA ALA A 449 -7.69 -10.14 -9.39
C ALA A 449 -7.89 -10.58 -7.93
N ALA A 450 -8.84 -10.00 -7.18
CA ALA A 450 -8.97 -10.17 -5.73
C ALA A 450 -10.33 -10.75 -5.27
N GLN A 451 -11.32 -10.91 -6.14
CA GLN A 451 -12.63 -11.44 -5.73
C GLN A 451 -12.60 -12.96 -5.61
N VAL A 452 -12.60 -13.42 -4.36
CA VAL A 452 -12.83 -14.82 -3.98
C VAL A 452 -14.20 -14.90 -3.30
N LYS A 453 -15.11 -15.71 -3.86
CA LYS A 453 -16.40 -16.01 -3.23
C LYS A 453 -16.29 -17.32 -2.47
N ALA A 454 -16.30 -17.25 -1.16
CA ALA A 454 -16.33 -18.43 -0.29
C ALA A 454 -17.77 -18.83 0.00
N GLY A 455 -18.06 -20.13 -0.14
CA GLY A 455 -19.31 -20.75 0.32
C GLY A 455 -19.30 -20.99 1.83
N ASP A 456 -20.42 -21.50 2.34
CA ASP A 456 -20.53 -21.89 3.76
C ASP A 456 -19.76 -23.18 4.05
N TRP A 457 -19.35 -23.34 5.32
CA TRP A 457 -18.71 -24.55 5.76
C TRP A 457 -19.69 -25.73 5.87
N VAL A 458 -19.36 -26.83 5.24
CA VAL A 458 -20.02 -28.12 5.44
C VAL A 458 -19.24 -28.87 6.53
N VAL A 459 -19.83 -29.01 7.71
CA VAL A 459 -19.24 -29.66 8.86
C VAL A 459 -19.58 -31.17 8.82
N LEU A 460 -18.56 -31.98 8.89
CA LEU A 460 -18.68 -33.46 8.91
C LEU A 460 -18.52 -34.05 10.32
N ARG A 461 -17.74 -33.38 11.18
CA ARG A 461 -17.40 -33.74 12.55
C ARG A 461 -17.28 -32.51 13.42
N ASP A 462 -18.01 -32.47 14.53
CA ASP A 462 -18.07 -31.32 15.45
C ASP A 462 -17.18 -31.45 16.69
N ASP A 463 -16.65 -32.64 16.97
CA ASP A 463 -16.01 -33.00 18.24
C ASP A 463 -14.48 -33.17 18.13
N GLU A 464 -13.89 -32.93 16.96
CA GLU A 464 -12.44 -33.10 16.78
C GLU A 464 -11.73 -31.71 16.77
N GLU A 465 -10.77 -31.54 17.69
CA GLU A 465 -9.90 -30.35 17.71
C GLU A 465 -8.81 -30.46 16.66
N GLU A 466 -8.44 -29.34 16.05
CA GLU A 466 -7.41 -29.25 15.03
C GLU A 466 -6.01 -29.20 15.67
N GLU A 467 -5.10 -30.10 15.29
CA GLU A 467 -3.74 -30.15 15.80
C GLU A 467 -2.70 -30.05 14.67
N PHE A 468 -1.73 -29.13 14.82
CA PHE A 468 -0.57 -29.06 13.94
C PHE A 468 0.59 -29.91 14.46
N ILE A 469 0.98 -30.94 13.71
CA ILE A 469 2.06 -31.87 14.08
C ILE A 469 3.28 -31.76 13.16
N GLY A 470 3.28 -30.82 12.21
CA GLY A 470 4.28 -30.69 11.13
C GLY A 470 5.67 -30.18 11.57
N TYR A 471 5.90 -29.94 12.86
CA TYR A 471 7.26 -29.73 13.36
C TYR A 471 8.03 -31.07 13.50
N ASP A 472 7.32 -32.16 13.73
CA ASP A 472 7.90 -33.45 14.09
C ASP A 472 7.76 -34.48 12.97
N THR A 473 6.73 -34.37 12.11
CA THR A 473 6.50 -35.33 11.01
C THR A 473 6.08 -34.62 9.72
N LEU A 474 6.39 -35.26 8.57
CA LEU A 474 5.94 -34.82 7.25
C LEU A 474 4.74 -35.63 6.74
N GLU A 475 4.35 -36.69 7.45
CA GLU A 475 3.21 -37.55 7.08
C GLU A 475 2.36 -37.87 8.28
N ALA A 476 1.05 -38.02 8.07
CA ALA A 476 0.09 -38.43 9.09
C ALA A 476 -1.17 -39.01 8.47
N MET A 477 -1.88 -39.86 9.25
CA MET A 477 -3.25 -40.23 8.97
C MET A 477 -4.18 -39.15 9.50
N VAL A 478 -4.97 -38.53 8.61
CA VAL A 478 -5.84 -37.39 8.93
C VAL A 478 -7.29 -37.66 8.58
N ARG A 479 -8.25 -37.01 9.26
CA ARG A 479 -9.68 -37.06 8.96
C ARG A 479 -10.23 -35.69 8.63
N LEU A 480 -11.04 -35.60 7.58
CA LEU A 480 -11.69 -34.36 7.19
C LEU A 480 -12.77 -33.99 8.21
N VAL A 481 -12.63 -32.80 8.82
CA VAL A 481 -13.57 -32.25 9.81
C VAL A 481 -14.63 -31.41 9.13
N LYS A 482 -14.22 -30.48 8.28
CA LYS A 482 -15.12 -29.60 7.50
C LYS A 482 -14.47 -29.18 6.18
N TYR A 483 -15.31 -28.77 5.23
CA TYR A 483 -14.86 -28.23 3.96
C TYR A 483 -15.81 -27.14 3.46
N ARG A 484 -15.32 -26.29 2.53
CA ARG A 484 -16.16 -25.36 1.77
C ARG A 484 -15.67 -25.21 0.33
N LYS A 485 -16.59 -24.86 -0.57
CA LYS A 485 -16.28 -24.50 -1.95
C LYS A 485 -15.91 -23.02 -2.03
N VAL A 486 -14.91 -22.71 -2.85
CA VAL A 486 -14.46 -21.34 -3.09
C VAL A 486 -14.37 -21.12 -4.59
N GLU A 487 -14.91 -20.00 -5.08
CA GLU A 487 -14.85 -19.62 -6.48
C GLU A 487 -13.93 -18.39 -6.64
N SER A 488 -12.85 -18.57 -7.40
CA SER A 488 -11.92 -17.54 -7.79
C SER A 488 -12.01 -17.27 -9.29
N GLN A 489 -12.03 -16.03 -9.70
CA GLN A 489 -11.98 -15.69 -11.13
C GLN A 489 -10.68 -16.12 -11.79
N LYS A 490 -9.59 -16.20 -11.03
CA LYS A 490 -8.26 -16.57 -11.51
C LYS A 490 -8.06 -18.08 -11.55
N ASP A 491 -8.43 -18.76 -10.47
CA ASP A 491 -8.06 -20.18 -10.23
C ASP A 491 -9.26 -21.13 -10.41
N GLY A 492 -10.45 -20.60 -10.75
CA GLY A 492 -11.68 -21.39 -10.92
C GLY A 492 -12.27 -21.84 -9.59
N THR A 493 -12.84 -23.05 -9.57
CA THR A 493 -13.40 -23.66 -8.36
C THR A 493 -12.29 -24.35 -7.59
N LEU A 494 -12.16 -24.00 -6.31
CA LEU A 494 -11.26 -24.62 -5.35
C LEU A 494 -12.06 -25.11 -4.13
N TYR A 495 -11.46 -25.98 -3.36
CA TYR A 495 -12.01 -26.46 -2.10
C TYR A 495 -11.05 -26.16 -0.95
N GLN A 496 -11.60 -25.73 0.15
CA GLN A 496 -10.90 -25.52 1.40
C GLN A 496 -11.27 -26.63 2.37
N LEU A 497 -10.24 -27.33 2.87
CA LEU A 497 -10.36 -28.51 3.70
C LEU A 497 -9.73 -28.26 5.06
N VAL A 498 -10.39 -28.70 6.14
CA VAL A 498 -9.88 -28.64 7.52
C VAL A 498 -9.85 -30.04 8.09
N PHE A 499 -8.73 -30.45 8.68
CA PHE A 499 -8.51 -31.78 9.23
C PHE A 499 -8.33 -31.73 10.74
N ASN A 500 -8.62 -32.84 11.41
CA ASN A 500 -8.43 -33.01 12.86
C ASN A 500 -6.96 -32.92 13.32
N THR A 501 -6.05 -33.31 12.46
CA THR A 501 -4.59 -33.14 12.63
C THR A 501 -3.94 -32.90 11.28
N THR A 502 -2.81 -32.20 11.24
CA THR A 502 -2.14 -31.92 9.98
C THR A 502 -0.63 -31.79 10.11
N PRO A 503 0.14 -32.41 9.19
CA PRO A 503 1.57 -32.16 9.05
C PRO A 503 1.89 -30.93 8.21
N PHE A 504 0.89 -30.32 7.52
CA PHE A 504 1.08 -29.18 6.62
C PHE A 504 1.22 -27.88 7.41
N TYR A 505 2.34 -27.19 7.23
CA TYR A 505 2.54 -25.87 7.80
C TYR A 505 1.65 -24.84 7.09
N PRO A 506 0.81 -24.11 7.81
CA PRO A 506 0.03 -23.02 7.19
C PRO A 506 0.89 -21.78 7.00
N GLU A 507 0.61 -21.02 5.95
CA GLU A 507 1.25 -19.72 5.73
C GLU A 507 1.21 -18.86 7.00
N GLY A 508 2.39 -18.44 7.47
CA GLY A 508 2.51 -17.66 8.70
C GLY A 508 3.94 -17.28 9.02
N GLY A 509 4.15 -16.19 9.79
CA GLY A 509 5.50 -15.72 10.14
C GLY A 509 6.39 -15.41 8.94
N GLY A 510 5.81 -15.09 7.77
CA GLY A 510 6.51 -14.85 6.52
C GLY A 510 6.84 -16.11 5.72
N GLN A 511 6.67 -17.32 6.26
CA GLN A 511 6.86 -18.57 5.54
C GLN A 511 5.59 -18.96 4.79
N VAL A 512 5.72 -19.34 3.51
CA VAL A 512 4.61 -19.85 2.68
C VAL A 512 4.07 -21.16 3.22
N GLY A 513 2.81 -21.45 2.89
CA GLY A 513 2.16 -22.71 3.26
C GLY A 513 2.75 -23.91 2.52
N ASP A 514 2.68 -25.07 3.17
CA ASP A 514 3.13 -26.31 2.54
C ASP A 514 2.20 -26.77 1.43
N ARG A 515 2.80 -27.54 0.52
CA ARG A 515 2.13 -28.29 -0.53
C ARG A 515 2.38 -29.77 -0.34
N GLY A 516 1.54 -30.58 -0.93
CA GLY A 516 1.72 -32.04 -0.85
C GLY A 516 0.51 -32.81 -1.36
N THR A 517 0.26 -33.98 -0.80
CA THR A 517 -0.81 -34.88 -1.25
C THR A 517 -1.60 -35.48 -0.08
N LEU A 518 -2.85 -35.77 -0.37
CA LEU A 518 -3.69 -36.63 0.42
C LEU A 518 -3.95 -37.90 -0.36
N GLN A 519 -3.73 -39.05 0.21
CA GLN A 519 -4.03 -40.35 -0.41
C GLN A 519 -5.19 -40.98 0.33
N ALA A 520 -6.30 -41.23 -0.36
CA ALA A 520 -7.45 -41.93 0.13
C ALA A 520 -7.19 -43.45 0.16
N ALA A 521 -8.03 -44.19 0.89
CA ALA A 521 -7.94 -45.65 1.01
C ALA A 521 -8.12 -46.40 -0.32
N ASN A 522 -8.87 -45.86 -1.28
CA ASN A 522 -9.05 -46.38 -2.63
C ASN A 522 -7.87 -46.09 -3.58
N GLY A 523 -6.82 -45.38 -3.10
CA GLY A 523 -5.64 -44.97 -3.87
C GLY A 523 -5.78 -43.61 -4.61
N GLU A 524 -6.93 -42.95 -4.50
CA GLU A 524 -7.12 -41.60 -5.04
C GLU A 524 -6.09 -40.61 -4.41
N LEU A 525 -5.49 -39.77 -5.24
CA LEU A 525 -4.54 -38.74 -4.83
C LEU A 525 -5.17 -37.33 -5.04
N ILE A 526 -5.26 -36.58 -3.96
CA ILE A 526 -5.70 -35.20 -3.94
C ILE A 526 -4.48 -34.32 -3.68
N TYR A 527 -4.24 -33.34 -4.56
CA TYR A 527 -3.11 -32.41 -4.41
C TYR A 527 -3.53 -31.22 -3.53
N ILE A 528 -2.75 -30.99 -2.47
CA ILE A 528 -2.81 -29.75 -1.69
C ILE A 528 -1.88 -28.74 -2.34
N THR A 529 -2.49 -27.73 -2.96
CA THR A 529 -1.76 -26.70 -3.72
C THR A 529 -1.23 -25.59 -2.85
N ASP A 530 -1.83 -25.37 -1.67
CA ASP A 530 -1.41 -24.37 -0.67
C ASP A 530 -2.02 -24.71 0.70
N THR A 531 -1.43 -24.21 1.77
CA THR A 531 -1.95 -24.33 3.14
C THR A 531 -1.93 -22.96 3.81
N LYS A 532 -3.10 -22.47 4.24
CA LYS A 532 -3.29 -21.12 4.80
C LYS A 532 -3.80 -21.20 6.23
N LYS A 533 -3.61 -20.09 6.93
CA LYS A 533 -4.23 -19.90 8.24
C LYS A 533 -5.31 -18.83 8.11
N GLU A 534 -6.54 -19.18 8.49
CA GLU A 534 -7.65 -18.24 8.61
C GLU A 534 -8.06 -18.22 10.10
N ASN A 535 -7.75 -17.14 10.77
CA ASN A 535 -7.87 -17.04 12.24
C ASN A 535 -7.08 -18.17 12.94
N ASN A 536 -7.76 -19.14 13.53
CA ASN A 536 -7.12 -20.28 14.17
C ASN A 536 -7.21 -21.59 13.36
N LEU A 537 -7.87 -21.56 12.20
CA LEU A 537 -8.05 -22.74 11.34
C LEU A 537 -6.89 -22.91 10.37
N ILE A 538 -6.43 -24.15 10.20
CA ILE A 538 -5.47 -24.51 9.16
C ILE A 538 -6.23 -25.04 7.95
N ILE A 539 -6.18 -24.28 6.86
CA ILE A 539 -6.97 -24.51 5.66
C ILE A 539 -6.08 -25.06 4.55
N HIS A 540 -6.42 -26.23 4.05
CA HIS A 540 -5.74 -26.88 2.95
C HIS A 540 -6.51 -26.62 1.66
N ILE A 541 -5.85 -26.13 0.61
CA ILE A 541 -6.48 -25.78 -0.67
C ILE A 541 -6.28 -26.92 -1.65
N ALA A 542 -7.39 -27.43 -2.21
CA ALA A 542 -7.42 -28.48 -3.20
C ALA A 542 -8.31 -28.10 -4.40
N GLU A 543 -8.02 -28.65 -5.58
CA GLU A 543 -8.79 -28.40 -6.79
C GLU A 543 -10.08 -29.24 -6.86
N HIS A 544 -10.14 -30.35 -6.15
CA HIS A 544 -11.31 -31.22 -6.06
C HIS A 544 -11.43 -31.87 -4.68
N LEU A 545 -12.66 -32.29 -4.36
CA LEU A 545 -12.95 -33.05 -3.15
C LEU A 545 -12.63 -34.55 -3.35
N PRO A 546 -12.23 -35.28 -2.28
CA PRO A 546 -12.17 -36.72 -2.29
C PRO A 546 -13.55 -37.36 -2.62
N GLU A 547 -13.54 -38.51 -3.28
CA GLU A 547 -14.79 -39.27 -3.57
C GLU A 547 -15.52 -39.69 -2.28
N ASN A 548 -14.79 -40.11 -1.26
CA ASN A 548 -15.33 -40.45 0.06
C ASN A 548 -14.78 -39.53 1.15
N LEU A 549 -15.60 -38.62 1.62
CA LEU A 549 -15.22 -37.61 2.63
C LEU A 549 -15.05 -38.17 4.06
N ASN A 550 -15.56 -39.36 4.31
CA ASN A 550 -15.53 -39.96 5.66
C ASN A 550 -14.34 -40.88 5.92
N ASP A 551 -13.59 -41.24 4.90
CA ASP A 551 -12.42 -42.09 5.03
C ASP A 551 -11.24 -41.30 5.66
N PRO A 552 -10.32 -41.99 6.35
CA PRO A 552 -9.04 -41.39 6.73
C PRO A 552 -8.13 -41.25 5.48
N PHE A 553 -7.37 -40.19 5.46
CA PHE A 553 -6.40 -39.88 4.37
C PHE A 553 -4.99 -39.96 4.90
N LYS A 554 -4.07 -40.54 4.12
CA LYS A 554 -2.64 -40.34 4.34
C LYS A 554 -2.24 -38.97 3.77
N ALA A 555 -1.98 -38.01 4.65
CA ALA A 555 -1.46 -36.70 4.32
C ALA A 555 0.07 -36.74 4.26
N GLU A 556 0.66 -36.23 3.18
CA GLU A 556 2.11 -36.20 2.95
C GLU A 556 2.54 -34.83 2.42
N VAL A 557 3.37 -34.12 3.18
CA VAL A 557 3.98 -32.85 2.80
C VAL A 557 5.07 -33.11 1.76
N HIS A 558 5.18 -32.23 0.75
CA HIS A 558 6.25 -32.29 -0.25
C HIS A 558 7.63 -32.13 0.39
N PRO A 559 8.45 -33.18 0.54
CA PRO A 559 9.62 -33.16 1.42
C PRO A 559 10.69 -32.15 0.99
N MET A 560 10.97 -32.06 -0.32
CA MET A 560 11.94 -31.12 -0.87
C MET A 560 11.50 -29.68 -0.67
N GLY A 561 10.21 -29.35 -0.91
CA GLY A 561 9.66 -28.02 -0.70
C GLY A 561 9.82 -27.56 0.75
N ARG A 562 9.44 -28.41 1.71
CA ARG A 562 9.62 -28.16 3.14
C ARG A 562 11.09 -27.96 3.52
N ALA A 563 12.00 -28.82 3.05
CA ALA A 563 13.43 -28.73 3.37
C ALA A 563 14.05 -27.41 2.86
N LEU A 564 13.70 -26.99 1.64
CA LEU A 564 14.17 -25.72 1.07
C LEU A 564 13.59 -24.51 1.82
N ALA A 565 12.29 -24.55 2.18
CA ALA A 565 11.67 -23.50 2.98
C ALA A 565 12.31 -23.41 4.38
N GLN A 566 12.61 -24.55 5.04
CA GLN A 566 13.34 -24.59 6.32
C GLN A 566 14.73 -23.99 6.23
N SER A 567 15.47 -24.28 5.13
CA SER A 567 16.80 -23.73 4.89
C SER A 567 16.75 -22.20 4.74
N ASN A 568 15.81 -21.69 3.94
CA ASN A 568 15.61 -20.24 3.75
C ASN A 568 15.11 -19.55 5.03
N HIS A 569 14.23 -20.21 5.82
CA HIS A 569 13.74 -19.62 7.06
C HIS A 569 14.83 -19.53 8.12
N SER A 570 15.60 -20.59 8.30
CA SER A 570 16.72 -20.59 9.25
C SER A 570 17.80 -19.58 8.84
N ALA A 571 18.07 -19.47 7.54
CA ALA A 571 18.98 -18.43 7.01
C ALA A 571 18.47 -17.01 7.27
N THR A 572 17.16 -16.80 7.33
CA THR A 572 16.57 -15.50 7.67
C THR A 572 16.93 -15.07 9.10
N HIS A 573 16.89 -15.99 10.06
CA HIS A 573 17.33 -15.73 11.44
C HIS A 573 18.82 -15.38 11.52
N LEU A 574 19.68 -16.16 10.81
CA LEU A 574 21.11 -15.87 10.75
C LEU A 574 21.42 -14.54 10.07
N LEU A 575 20.64 -14.18 9.02
CA LEU A 575 20.74 -12.91 8.34
C LEU A 575 20.36 -11.74 9.26
N HIS A 576 19.27 -11.87 10.00
CA HIS A 576 18.83 -10.85 10.95
C HIS A 576 19.90 -10.57 11.99
N GLN A 577 20.47 -11.62 12.58
CA GLN A 577 21.57 -11.48 13.53
C GLN A 577 22.80 -10.83 12.89
N ALA A 578 23.23 -11.26 11.68
CA ALA A 578 24.37 -10.67 10.99
C ALA A 578 24.19 -9.18 10.65
N LEU A 579 22.99 -8.81 10.22
CA LEU A 579 22.65 -7.41 9.96
C LEU A 579 22.75 -6.55 11.24
N ARG A 580 22.29 -7.06 12.38
CA ARG A 580 22.42 -6.37 13.65
C ARG A 580 23.86 -6.22 14.12
N GLU A 581 24.71 -7.20 13.85
CA GLU A 581 26.14 -7.13 14.18
C GLU A 581 26.88 -6.11 13.30
N VAL A 582 26.56 -6.03 12.00
CA VAL A 582 27.26 -5.16 11.05
C VAL A 582 26.70 -3.73 11.09
N LEU A 583 25.38 -3.57 11.14
CA LEU A 583 24.72 -2.27 11.00
C LEU A 583 24.29 -1.66 12.35
N GLY A 584 24.17 -2.48 13.40
CA GLY A 584 23.73 -2.04 14.73
C GLY A 584 22.36 -2.57 15.17
N THR A 585 22.08 -2.40 16.47
CA THR A 585 20.90 -2.97 17.14
C THR A 585 19.57 -2.36 16.72
N HIS A 586 19.56 -1.23 15.99
CA HIS A 586 18.38 -0.60 15.43
C HIS A 586 17.77 -1.40 14.26
N VAL A 587 18.50 -2.40 13.75
CA VAL A 587 17.98 -3.31 12.72
C VAL A 587 16.92 -4.21 13.35
N GLU A 588 15.69 -4.07 12.87
CA GLU A 588 14.54 -4.89 13.23
C GLU A 588 13.83 -5.39 11.98
N GLN A 589 13.29 -6.59 12.04
CA GLN A 589 12.47 -7.13 10.96
C GLN A 589 11.18 -6.29 10.79
N LYS A 590 10.94 -5.81 9.58
CA LYS A 590 9.70 -5.10 9.21
C LYS A 590 8.81 -5.94 8.28
N GLY A 591 9.34 -7.01 7.74
CA GLY A 591 8.63 -8.00 6.96
C GLY A 591 9.57 -9.12 6.53
N SER A 592 9.00 -10.28 6.23
CA SER A 592 9.72 -11.37 5.62
C SER A 592 8.83 -12.13 4.65
N HIS A 593 9.46 -12.80 3.69
CA HIS A 593 8.80 -13.78 2.85
C HIS A 593 9.79 -14.92 2.58
N VAL A 594 9.39 -16.10 2.96
CA VAL A 594 10.24 -17.31 2.90
C VAL A 594 9.52 -18.36 2.08
N SER A 595 10.10 -18.72 0.96
CA SER A 595 9.62 -19.77 0.06
C SER A 595 10.72 -20.82 -0.20
N PRO A 596 10.42 -21.95 -0.84
CA PRO A 596 11.46 -22.89 -1.28
C PRO A 596 12.51 -22.29 -2.21
N GLU A 597 12.13 -21.28 -3.00
CA GLU A 597 12.97 -20.65 -4.02
C GLU A 597 13.93 -19.62 -3.44
N ALA A 598 13.45 -18.79 -2.49
CA ALA A 598 14.23 -17.68 -1.95
C ALA A 598 13.67 -17.18 -0.62
N LEU A 599 14.46 -16.40 0.07
CA LEU A 599 14.02 -15.58 1.20
C LEU A 599 14.09 -14.10 0.85
N ARG A 600 13.18 -13.33 1.42
CA ARG A 600 13.14 -11.87 1.39
C ARG A 600 13.05 -11.35 2.81
N PHE A 601 13.89 -10.41 3.16
CA PHE A 601 13.95 -9.82 4.49
C PHE A 601 13.91 -8.30 4.40
N ASP A 602 12.86 -7.71 4.94
CA ASP A 602 12.65 -6.28 5.03
C ASP A 602 13.00 -5.83 6.45
N PHE A 603 13.87 -4.82 6.58
CA PHE A 603 14.41 -4.40 7.87
C PHE A 603 14.58 -2.88 7.97
N SER A 604 14.56 -2.37 9.20
CA SER A 604 14.78 -0.96 9.48
C SER A 604 16.25 -0.59 9.27
N HIS A 605 16.54 0.26 8.28
CA HIS A 605 17.84 0.89 8.08
C HIS A 605 17.71 2.10 7.14
N PHE A 606 18.45 3.17 7.44
CA PHE A 606 18.24 4.48 6.81
C PHE A 606 19.13 4.75 5.59
N ALA A 607 20.20 3.96 5.40
CA ALA A 607 21.15 4.13 4.32
C ALA A 607 21.16 2.90 3.38
N LYS A 608 21.64 3.08 2.15
CA LYS A 608 21.98 1.96 1.28
C LYS A 608 23.19 1.23 1.86
N LEU A 609 23.14 -0.09 1.90
CA LEU A 609 24.29 -0.89 2.34
C LEU A 609 25.44 -0.77 1.33
N THR A 610 26.64 -0.65 1.86
CA THR A 610 27.85 -0.68 1.03
C THR A 610 28.17 -2.12 0.56
N PRO A 611 28.93 -2.29 -0.53
CA PRO A 611 29.40 -3.61 -0.96
C PRO A 611 30.18 -4.36 0.14
N GLU A 612 30.93 -3.64 0.96
CA GLU A 612 31.71 -4.16 2.08
C GLU A 612 30.81 -4.69 3.19
N GLU A 613 29.77 -3.93 3.56
CA GLU A 613 28.75 -4.36 4.55
C GLU A 613 28.00 -5.59 4.06
N LEU A 614 27.57 -5.62 2.79
CA LEU A 614 26.90 -6.79 2.20
C LEU A 614 27.77 -8.02 2.22
N THR A 615 29.06 -7.86 1.86
CA THR A 615 30.03 -8.95 1.88
C THR A 615 30.25 -9.47 3.29
N GLU A 616 30.33 -8.59 4.27
CA GLU A 616 30.54 -8.99 5.67
C GLU A 616 29.30 -9.69 6.25
N VAL A 617 28.09 -9.20 5.96
CA VAL A 617 26.83 -9.88 6.33
C VAL A 617 26.79 -11.30 5.73
N GLU A 618 27.06 -11.44 4.44
CA GLU A 618 27.10 -12.74 3.75
C GLU A 618 28.15 -13.68 4.36
N ARG A 619 29.35 -13.15 4.66
CA ARG A 619 30.42 -13.89 5.32
C ARG A 619 30.03 -14.40 6.71
N LEU A 620 29.37 -13.55 7.51
CA LEU A 620 28.93 -13.93 8.86
C LEU A 620 27.84 -15.02 8.83
N VAL A 621 26.87 -14.91 7.92
CA VAL A 621 25.84 -15.94 7.76
C VAL A 621 26.48 -17.27 7.35
N ASN A 622 27.35 -17.28 6.33
CA ASN A 622 28.02 -18.50 5.87
C ASN A 622 28.98 -19.08 6.91
N LYS A 623 29.62 -18.26 7.76
CA LYS A 623 30.41 -18.73 8.91
C LYS A 623 29.55 -19.55 9.85
N ARG A 624 28.35 -19.06 10.24
CA ARG A 624 27.42 -19.79 11.12
C ARG A 624 26.86 -21.07 10.49
N ILE A 625 26.68 -21.07 9.17
CA ILE A 625 26.33 -22.28 8.42
C ILE A 625 27.44 -23.31 8.54
N TYR A 626 28.68 -22.89 8.35
CA TYR A 626 29.86 -23.78 8.45
C TYR A 626 30.10 -24.33 9.87
N GLU A 627 29.75 -23.52 10.90
CA GLU A 627 29.85 -23.92 12.32
C GLU A 627 28.88 -25.05 12.69
N LYS A 628 27.88 -25.33 11.85
CA LYS A 628 26.91 -26.43 12.07
C LYS A 628 26.20 -26.33 13.43
N ILE A 629 25.70 -25.16 13.74
CA ILE A 629 25.02 -24.87 15.00
C ILE A 629 23.72 -25.67 15.07
N PRO A 630 23.49 -26.48 16.12
CA PRO A 630 22.26 -27.23 16.27
C PRO A 630 21.07 -26.30 16.58
N LEU A 631 19.88 -26.73 16.18
CA LEU A 631 18.63 -26.09 16.59
C LEU A 631 18.34 -26.36 18.07
N GLU A 632 18.17 -25.32 18.85
CA GLU A 632 17.55 -25.39 20.17
C GLU A 632 16.13 -24.82 20.07
N GLU A 633 15.15 -25.65 20.38
CA GLU A 633 13.72 -25.31 20.28
C GLU A 633 13.06 -25.38 21.67
N HIS A 634 12.45 -24.28 22.08
CA HIS A 634 11.69 -24.17 23.33
C HIS A 634 10.22 -23.96 23.01
N ARG A 635 9.41 -25.01 23.16
CA ARG A 635 7.96 -24.99 22.91
C ARG A 635 7.20 -24.68 24.22
N ASN A 636 6.12 -23.90 24.10
CA ASN A 636 5.19 -23.62 25.20
C ASN A 636 5.81 -22.94 26.42
N ILE A 637 6.86 -22.11 26.24
CA ILE A 637 7.41 -21.28 27.33
C ILE A 637 6.58 -20.00 27.48
N SER A 638 6.59 -19.36 28.65
CA SER A 638 5.93 -18.05 28.79
C SER A 638 6.67 -16.99 28.00
N ILE A 639 5.93 -16.00 27.48
CA ILE A 639 6.53 -14.88 26.74
C ILE A 639 7.58 -14.15 27.60
N GLN A 640 7.33 -14.03 28.92
CA GLN A 640 8.25 -13.39 29.86
C GLN A 640 9.58 -14.17 29.94
N GLN A 641 9.53 -15.48 30.08
CA GLN A 641 10.74 -16.34 30.11
C GLN A 641 11.53 -16.22 28.78
N ALA A 642 10.85 -16.17 27.64
CA ALA A 642 11.49 -16.03 26.37
C ALA A 642 12.20 -14.66 26.22
N LEU A 643 11.56 -13.56 26.64
CA LEU A 643 12.14 -12.22 26.63
C LEU A 643 13.31 -12.10 27.62
N GLU A 644 13.23 -12.68 28.83
CA GLU A 644 14.32 -12.75 29.80
C GLU A 644 15.52 -13.55 29.27
N ALA A 645 15.27 -14.57 28.43
CA ALA A 645 16.31 -15.30 27.71
C ALA A 645 16.90 -14.51 26.52
N GLY A 646 16.44 -13.30 26.26
CA GLY A 646 16.91 -12.43 25.19
C GLY A 646 16.31 -12.74 23.81
N ALA A 647 15.14 -13.39 23.75
CA ALA A 647 14.47 -13.65 22.49
C ALA A 647 13.93 -12.36 21.87
N MET A 648 14.14 -12.20 20.57
CA MET A 648 13.53 -11.11 19.79
C MET A 648 12.09 -11.47 19.41
N ALA A 649 11.16 -10.54 19.70
CA ALA A 649 9.78 -10.60 19.26
C ALA A 649 9.62 -9.86 17.94
N LEU A 650 8.88 -10.43 16.98
CA LEU A 650 8.62 -9.79 15.69
C LEU A 650 7.73 -8.57 15.88
N PHE A 651 8.01 -7.54 15.10
CA PHE A 651 7.25 -6.30 15.07
C PHE A 651 5.81 -6.52 14.62
N GLY A 652 4.84 -6.01 15.41
CA GLY A 652 3.42 -6.03 15.04
C GLY A 652 2.72 -7.39 15.17
N GLU A 653 3.31 -8.38 15.85
CA GLU A 653 2.64 -9.64 16.18
C GLU A 653 2.15 -9.67 17.63
N LYS A 654 0.92 -10.17 17.82
CA LYS A 654 0.39 -10.49 19.15
C LYS A 654 0.77 -11.91 19.52
N TYR A 655 1.59 -12.03 20.54
CA TYR A 655 1.94 -13.34 21.10
C TYR A 655 0.95 -13.74 22.19
N GLY A 656 0.59 -15.02 22.24
CA GLY A 656 -0.17 -15.56 23.35
C GLY A 656 0.68 -15.65 24.64
N GLU A 657 0.09 -16.10 25.74
CA GLU A 657 0.81 -16.33 27.02
C GLU A 657 1.96 -17.33 26.87
N LYS A 658 1.80 -18.29 25.93
CA LYS A 658 2.80 -19.32 25.61
C LYS A 658 3.30 -19.12 24.19
N VAL A 659 4.60 -19.17 24.03
CA VAL A 659 5.30 -18.93 22.76
C VAL A 659 6.28 -20.05 22.44
N ARG A 660 6.67 -20.13 21.18
CA ARG A 660 7.77 -20.99 20.70
C ARG A 660 8.98 -20.10 20.40
N MET A 661 10.13 -20.42 21.00
CA MET A 661 11.42 -19.76 20.78
C MET A 661 12.35 -20.70 19.99
N ILE A 662 12.96 -20.16 18.96
CA ILE A 662 13.97 -20.81 18.12
C ILE A 662 15.30 -20.17 18.42
N GLN A 663 16.32 -21.02 18.65
CA GLN A 663 17.67 -20.58 18.92
C GLN A 663 18.68 -21.31 18.04
N PHE A 664 19.56 -20.53 17.39
CA PHE A 664 20.78 -20.99 16.72
C PHE A 664 21.98 -20.20 17.31
N GLY A 665 22.62 -20.79 18.31
CA GLY A 665 23.68 -20.11 19.05
C GLY A 665 23.17 -18.84 19.74
N GLU A 666 23.61 -17.67 19.29
CA GLU A 666 23.19 -16.39 19.84
C GLU A 666 21.93 -15.78 19.18
N SER A 667 21.49 -16.32 18.05
CA SER A 667 20.24 -15.93 17.43
C SER A 667 19.09 -16.57 18.18
N ARG A 668 18.24 -15.75 18.83
CA ARG A 668 17.06 -16.17 19.59
C ARG A 668 15.85 -15.36 19.14
N GLU A 669 14.84 -16.04 18.59
CA GLU A 669 13.66 -15.37 18.04
C GLU A 669 12.38 -16.12 18.41
N LEU A 670 11.30 -15.38 18.64
CA LEU A 670 9.96 -15.96 18.73
C LEU A 670 9.49 -16.31 17.33
N CYS A 671 9.37 -17.59 17.03
CA CYS A 671 9.07 -18.03 15.67
C CYS A 671 8.18 -19.26 15.63
N GLY A 672 7.09 -19.17 14.84
CA GLY A 672 6.19 -20.30 14.56
C GLY A 672 6.58 -21.12 13.31
N GLY A 673 7.58 -20.69 12.56
CA GLY A 673 7.99 -21.32 11.30
C GLY A 673 8.72 -22.66 11.46
N THR A 674 8.97 -23.31 10.35
CA THR A 674 9.74 -24.57 10.32
C THR A 674 11.21 -24.31 10.05
N HIS A 675 12.11 -25.05 10.72
CA HIS A 675 13.54 -24.80 10.68
C HIS A 675 14.35 -26.07 10.41
N VAL A 676 15.57 -25.90 9.89
CA VAL A 676 16.56 -26.98 9.80
C VAL A 676 16.98 -27.42 11.21
N LYS A 677 17.36 -28.68 11.35
CA LYS A 677 17.88 -29.20 12.63
C LYS A 677 19.30 -28.74 12.95
N ASN A 678 20.04 -28.33 11.93
CA ASN A 678 21.41 -27.86 12.03
C ASN A 678 21.66 -26.80 10.94
N THR A 679 22.37 -25.73 11.27
CA THR A 679 22.66 -24.66 10.28
C THR A 679 23.43 -25.16 9.07
N GLY A 680 24.21 -26.24 9.20
CA GLY A 680 24.88 -26.88 8.08
C GLY A 680 23.96 -27.42 6.97
N ASP A 681 22.70 -27.73 7.30
CA ASP A 681 21.69 -28.17 6.32
C ASP A 681 21.27 -27.04 5.36
N ILE A 682 21.57 -25.78 5.67
CA ILE A 682 21.38 -24.61 4.79
C ILE A 682 22.36 -24.64 3.61
N TRP A 683 23.49 -25.32 3.76
CA TRP A 683 24.62 -25.53 2.85
C TRP A 683 25.33 -24.21 2.50
N PHE A 684 24.70 -23.24 1.82
CA PHE A 684 25.31 -21.98 1.42
C PHE A 684 24.22 -20.88 1.34
N PHE A 685 24.60 -19.66 1.70
CA PHE A 685 23.74 -18.47 1.64
C PHE A 685 24.34 -17.45 0.67
N LYS A 686 23.52 -16.91 -0.23
CA LYS A 686 23.92 -15.89 -1.20
C LYS A 686 22.90 -14.74 -1.24
N ILE A 687 23.36 -13.52 -1.01
CA ILE A 687 22.59 -12.30 -1.25
C ILE A 687 22.54 -12.08 -2.78
N VAL A 688 21.33 -11.92 -3.33
CA VAL A 688 21.08 -11.66 -4.76
C VAL A 688 20.69 -10.22 -5.04
N SER A 689 20.03 -9.57 -4.11
CA SER A 689 19.67 -8.15 -4.26
C SER A 689 19.61 -7.42 -2.92
N GLU A 690 19.82 -6.10 -2.96
CA GLU A 690 19.61 -5.18 -1.86
C GLU A 690 18.98 -3.88 -2.41
N GLY A 691 17.94 -3.37 -1.75
CA GLY A 691 17.26 -2.16 -2.21
C GLY A 691 16.35 -1.52 -1.16
N ALA A 692 15.90 -0.31 -1.45
CA ALA A 692 14.90 0.38 -0.63
C ALA A 692 13.49 -0.13 -0.99
N VAL A 693 12.64 -0.33 0.03
CA VAL A 693 11.22 -0.69 -0.11
C VAL A 693 10.33 0.50 0.25
N ALA A 694 10.68 1.13 1.35
CA ALA A 694 10.02 2.32 1.87
C ALA A 694 11.06 3.19 2.56
N ALA A 695 10.66 4.36 2.99
CA ALA A 695 11.50 5.23 3.80
C ALA A 695 11.95 4.53 5.08
N GLY A 696 13.24 4.49 5.32
CA GLY A 696 13.83 3.81 6.48
C GLY A 696 13.71 2.29 6.49
N VAL A 697 13.28 1.66 5.38
CA VAL A 697 13.17 0.20 5.25
C VAL A 697 13.93 -0.29 4.03
N ARG A 698 14.88 -1.18 4.28
CA ARG A 698 15.70 -1.85 3.26
C ARG A 698 15.23 -3.29 3.09
N ARG A 699 15.44 -3.83 1.93
CA ARG A 699 15.16 -5.21 1.55
C ARG A 699 16.41 -5.93 1.12
N ILE A 700 16.63 -7.12 1.65
CA ILE A 700 17.55 -8.09 1.12
C ILE A 700 16.76 -9.28 0.56
N GLU A 701 17.12 -9.71 -0.65
CA GLU A 701 16.69 -10.98 -1.20
C GLU A 701 17.91 -11.91 -1.25
N ALA A 702 17.71 -13.13 -0.79
CA ALA A 702 18.78 -14.10 -0.72
C ALA A 702 18.26 -15.52 -1.02
N ILE A 703 19.18 -16.39 -1.33
CA ILE A 703 18.95 -17.80 -1.71
C ILE A 703 19.88 -18.71 -0.94
N THR A 704 19.40 -19.92 -0.71
CA THR A 704 20.18 -20.97 -0.05
C THR A 704 20.11 -22.27 -0.84
N ASN A 705 20.85 -23.28 -0.40
CA ASN A 705 20.76 -24.66 -0.86
C ASN A 705 20.74 -24.80 -2.41
N ALA A 706 19.76 -25.48 -2.96
CA ALA A 706 19.61 -25.69 -4.41
C ALA A 706 19.50 -24.39 -5.21
N GLY A 707 18.88 -23.34 -4.63
CA GLY A 707 18.81 -22.00 -5.22
C GLY A 707 20.19 -21.37 -5.39
N ALA A 708 21.06 -21.47 -4.38
CA ALA A 708 22.45 -20.98 -4.46
C ALA A 708 23.27 -21.76 -5.47
N LEU A 709 23.14 -23.08 -5.51
CA LEU A 709 23.81 -23.90 -6.52
C LEU A 709 23.41 -23.51 -7.94
N LYS A 710 22.11 -23.40 -8.19
CA LYS A 710 21.57 -22.95 -9.49
C LYS A 710 22.12 -21.58 -9.90
N HIS A 711 22.19 -20.65 -8.95
CA HIS A 711 22.75 -19.32 -9.18
C HIS A 711 24.22 -19.40 -9.63
N PHE A 712 25.05 -20.16 -8.92
CA PHE A 712 26.48 -20.32 -9.29
C PHE A 712 26.65 -20.95 -10.67
N LEU A 713 25.90 -22.01 -10.99
CA LEU A 713 25.97 -22.64 -12.31
C LEU A 713 25.57 -21.69 -13.45
N LEU A 714 24.58 -20.83 -13.21
CA LEU A 714 24.19 -19.80 -14.19
C LEU A 714 25.27 -18.74 -14.37
N GLN A 715 25.94 -18.31 -13.30
CA GLN A 715 27.07 -17.37 -13.38
C GLN A 715 28.28 -17.97 -14.10
N GLU A 716 28.60 -19.23 -13.81
CA GLU A 716 29.66 -19.96 -14.49
C GLU A 716 29.39 -20.08 -16.00
N LYS A 717 28.16 -20.49 -16.36
CA LYS A 717 27.75 -20.59 -17.76
C LYS A 717 27.86 -19.23 -18.48
N LEU A 718 27.37 -18.15 -17.86
CA LEU A 718 27.48 -16.79 -18.42
C LEU A 718 28.94 -16.39 -18.63
N LEU A 719 29.81 -16.69 -17.67
CA LEU A 719 31.26 -16.43 -17.79
C LEU A 719 31.89 -17.22 -18.95
N GLU A 720 31.50 -18.50 -19.13
CA GLU A 720 31.94 -19.31 -20.24
C GLU A 720 31.47 -18.77 -21.60
N GLU A 721 30.21 -18.31 -21.68
CA GLU A 721 29.67 -17.69 -22.89
C GLU A 721 30.43 -16.39 -23.25
N ILE A 722 30.75 -15.55 -22.24
CA ILE A 722 31.56 -14.35 -22.43
C ILE A 722 32.96 -14.72 -22.92
N LYS A 723 33.63 -15.69 -22.28
CA LYS A 723 34.94 -16.16 -22.69
C LYS A 723 34.92 -16.72 -24.12
N GLY A 724 33.88 -17.50 -24.46
CA GLY A 724 33.68 -18.03 -25.81
C GLY A 724 33.54 -16.93 -26.86
N SER A 725 32.73 -15.90 -26.58
CA SER A 725 32.57 -14.73 -27.45
C SER A 725 33.87 -13.97 -27.69
N LEU A 726 34.76 -13.97 -26.71
CA LEU A 726 36.08 -13.34 -26.77
C LEU A 726 37.18 -14.27 -27.29
N LYS A 727 36.84 -15.45 -27.82
CA LYS A 727 37.80 -16.50 -28.28
C LYS A 727 38.67 -17.08 -27.16
N ASN A 728 38.08 -17.27 -25.98
CA ASN A 728 38.67 -17.88 -24.78
C ASN A 728 39.99 -17.24 -24.31
N PRO A 729 40.06 -15.94 -24.05
CA PRO A 729 41.28 -15.32 -23.51
C PRO A 729 41.53 -15.76 -22.07
N GLN A 730 42.77 -15.72 -21.63
CA GLN A 730 43.12 -15.93 -20.22
C GLN A 730 42.55 -14.86 -19.30
N ASP A 731 42.51 -13.63 -19.81
CA ASP A 731 41.94 -12.46 -19.12
C ASP A 731 40.82 -11.83 -19.97
N PRO A 732 39.55 -12.17 -19.69
CA PRO A 732 38.41 -11.61 -20.41
C PRO A 732 38.26 -10.11 -20.24
N ILE A 733 38.57 -9.57 -19.04
CA ILE A 733 38.42 -8.14 -18.75
C ILE A 733 39.39 -7.33 -19.60
N LYS A 734 40.66 -7.76 -19.64
CA LYS A 734 41.68 -7.12 -20.49
C LYS A 734 41.28 -7.16 -21.97
N SER A 735 40.68 -8.27 -22.43
CA SER A 735 40.21 -8.41 -23.82
C SER A 735 39.06 -7.41 -24.13
N ILE A 736 38.13 -7.24 -23.20
CA ILE A 736 37.05 -6.27 -23.34
C ILE A 736 37.61 -4.83 -23.36
N THR A 737 38.54 -4.52 -22.45
CA THR A 737 39.17 -3.19 -22.41
C THR A 737 39.91 -2.90 -23.73
N ASN A 738 40.71 -3.87 -24.23
CA ASN A 738 41.39 -3.70 -25.52
C ASN A 738 40.42 -3.49 -26.68
N LEU A 739 39.27 -4.21 -26.72
CA LEU A 739 38.25 -4.02 -27.75
C LEU A 739 37.60 -2.63 -27.65
N GLN A 740 37.37 -2.13 -26.43
CA GLN A 740 36.84 -0.76 -26.24
C GLN A 740 37.81 0.32 -26.70
N GLU A 741 39.11 0.15 -26.37
CA GLU A 741 40.15 1.07 -26.80
C GLU A 741 40.34 1.03 -28.33
N GLU A 742 40.35 -0.17 -28.94
CA GLU A 742 40.42 -0.32 -30.38
C GLU A 742 39.22 0.32 -31.09
N ASN A 743 37.99 0.10 -30.56
CA ASN A 743 36.79 0.73 -31.11
C ASN A 743 36.87 2.28 -31.05
N ALA A 744 37.32 2.82 -29.92
CA ALA A 744 37.52 4.26 -29.77
C ALA A 744 38.55 4.84 -30.74
N ARG A 745 39.66 4.08 -30.96
CA ARG A 745 40.71 4.42 -31.94
C ARG A 745 40.15 4.42 -33.35
N LEU A 746 39.45 3.35 -33.75
CA LEU A 746 38.86 3.21 -35.08
C LEU A 746 37.83 4.31 -35.35
N HIS A 747 37.02 4.69 -34.39
CA HIS A 747 36.10 5.82 -34.53
C HIS A 747 36.84 7.14 -34.79
N LYS A 748 37.95 7.38 -34.08
CA LYS A 748 38.76 8.58 -34.27
C LYS A 748 39.47 8.59 -35.64
N GLU A 749 39.97 7.45 -36.07
CA GLU A 749 40.58 7.31 -37.42
C GLU A 749 39.54 7.53 -38.54
N LEU A 750 38.35 6.96 -38.35
CA LEU A 750 37.24 7.19 -39.31
C LEU A 750 36.85 8.65 -39.40
N GLU A 751 36.71 9.37 -38.30
CA GLU A 751 36.44 10.81 -38.29
C GLU A 751 37.56 11.63 -39.00
N GLN A 752 38.83 11.24 -38.77
CA GLN A 752 39.98 11.88 -39.41
C GLN A 752 39.95 11.65 -40.94
N LEU A 753 39.73 10.42 -41.38
CA LEU A 753 39.62 10.08 -42.81
C LEU A 753 38.45 10.85 -43.46
N LYS A 754 37.31 10.97 -42.81
CA LYS A 754 36.16 11.76 -43.29
C LYS A 754 36.52 13.24 -43.47
N ARG A 755 37.28 13.80 -42.51
CA ARG A 755 37.75 15.20 -42.59
C ARG A 755 38.75 15.41 -43.70
N GLU A 756 39.66 14.48 -43.91
CA GLU A 756 40.63 14.51 -45.03
C GLU A 756 39.91 14.40 -46.38
N GLN A 757 38.96 13.52 -46.51
CA GLN A 757 38.11 13.41 -47.69
C GLN A 757 37.34 14.70 -47.98
N ALA A 758 36.75 15.32 -46.95
CA ALA A 758 36.06 16.60 -47.06
C ALA A 758 36.99 17.73 -47.53
N LYS A 759 38.28 17.75 -47.04
CA LYS A 759 39.29 18.73 -47.49
C LYS A 759 39.70 18.50 -48.93
N GLN A 760 39.83 17.26 -49.38
CA GLN A 760 40.14 16.97 -50.80
C GLN A 760 39.01 17.39 -51.71
N LEU A 761 37.75 16.98 -51.38
CA LEU A 761 36.57 17.38 -52.12
C LEU A 761 36.39 18.88 -52.17
N LYS A 762 36.74 19.60 -51.09
CA LYS A 762 36.70 21.08 -51.10
C LYS A 762 37.56 21.66 -52.19
N GLY A 763 38.78 21.15 -52.41
CA GLY A 763 39.69 21.59 -53.45
C GLY A 763 39.11 21.43 -54.85
N GLU A 764 38.46 20.29 -55.12
CA GLU A 764 37.83 19.98 -56.40
C GLU A 764 36.56 20.87 -56.64
N LEU A 765 35.69 20.95 -55.67
CA LEU A 765 34.42 21.66 -55.75
C LEU A 765 34.57 23.18 -55.83
N LYS A 766 35.65 23.78 -55.38
CA LYS A 766 35.92 25.19 -55.48
C LYS A 766 35.96 25.68 -56.91
N GLY A 767 36.40 24.81 -57.85
CA GLY A 767 36.39 25.13 -59.29
C GLY A 767 35.06 24.94 -60.01
N GLU A 768 34.06 24.36 -59.33
CA GLU A 768 32.75 24.06 -59.94
C GLU A 768 31.66 25.12 -59.68
N PHE A 769 31.98 26.21 -58.99
CA PHE A 769 31.03 27.30 -58.79
C PHE A 769 30.66 27.97 -60.07
N VAL A 770 29.38 28.22 -60.31
CA VAL A 770 28.83 28.89 -61.47
C VAL A 770 28.12 30.16 -61.02
N THR A 771 28.36 31.30 -61.69
CA THR A 771 27.69 32.58 -61.39
C THR A 771 26.30 32.56 -61.95
N ILE A 772 25.26 32.61 -61.12
CA ILE A 772 23.86 32.71 -61.48
C ILE A 772 23.30 33.99 -60.86
N SER A 773 22.77 34.93 -61.61
CA SER A 773 22.18 36.18 -61.10
C SER A 773 23.08 36.96 -60.11
N GLY A 774 24.44 36.85 -60.30
CA GLY A 774 25.43 37.44 -59.36
C GLY A 774 25.63 36.72 -58.03
N VAL A 775 25.28 35.46 -57.97
CA VAL A 775 25.52 34.53 -56.78
C VAL A 775 26.44 33.40 -57.28
N GLN A 776 27.43 33.07 -56.49
CA GLN A 776 28.30 31.95 -56.77
C GLN A 776 27.55 30.68 -56.31
N CYS A 777 27.04 29.90 -57.25
CA CYS A 777 26.16 28.77 -57.00
C CYS A 777 26.93 27.45 -57.22
N LEU A 778 26.87 26.56 -56.24
CA LEU A 778 27.35 25.19 -56.30
C LEU A 778 26.20 24.24 -55.99
N THR A 779 25.81 23.38 -56.93
CA THR A 779 24.83 22.34 -56.75
C THR A 779 25.48 21.00 -57.10
N LYS A 780 25.52 20.08 -56.12
CA LYS A 780 26.18 18.79 -56.32
C LYS A 780 25.48 17.69 -55.53
N ARG A 781 25.40 16.50 -56.09
CA ARG A 781 25.07 15.27 -55.34
C ARG A 781 26.38 14.69 -54.83
N LEU A 782 26.45 14.52 -53.51
CA LEU A 782 27.58 13.96 -52.81
C LEU A 782 27.03 12.98 -51.75
N ASP A 783 27.17 11.67 -51.97
CA ASP A 783 26.65 10.66 -51.08
C ASP A 783 27.57 10.56 -49.84
N LEU A 784 27.52 11.55 -49.00
CA LEU A 784 28.24 11.72 -47.75
C LEU A 784 27.22 11.92 -46.60
N ASP A 785 27.64 11.63 -45.36
CA ASP A 785 26.82 11.88 -44.19
C ASP A 785 26.59 13.39 -43.96
N ILE A 786 25.51 13.71 -43.22
CA ILE A 786 25.06 15.08 -43.00
C ILE A 786 26.14 15.94 -42.29
N ALA A 787 26.94 15.36 -41.39
CA ALA A 787 27.99 16.09 -40.68
C ALA A 787 29.11 16.48 -41.63
N THR A 788 29.57 15.55 -42.46
CA THR A 788 30.59 15.78 -43.48
C THR A 788 30.15 16.79 -44.55
N LEU A 789 28.90 16.69 -45.06
CA LEU A 789 28.32 17.65 -45.97
C LEU A 789 28.19 19.07 -45.37
N LYS A 790 27.84 19.16 -44.09
CA LYS A 790 27.75 20.43 -43.38
C LYS A 790 29.13 21.09 -43.27
N ASP A 791 30.13 20.34 -42.81
CA ASP A 791 31.49 20.87 -42.66
C ASP A 791 32.06 21.33 -44.01
N LEU A 792 31.81 20.54 -45.06
CA LEU A 792 32.21 20.89 -46.43
C LEU A 792 31.53 22.17 -46.96
N ALA A 793 30.23 22.31 -46.71
CA ALA A 793 29.48 23.51 -47.10
C ALA A 793 29.97 24.76 -46.37
N PHE A 794 30.27 24.68 -45.07
CA PHE A 794 30.81 25.77 -44.30
C PHE A 794 32.26 26.13 -44.74
N MET A 795 33.12 25.14 -44.96
CA MET A 795 34.48 25.34 -45.43
C MET A 795 34.54 26.00 -46.82
N LEU A 796 33.64 25.62 -47.73
CA LEU A 796 33.53 26.28 -49.06
C LEU A 796 32.94 27.68 -48.98
N GLY A 797 31.94 27.87 -48.09
CA GLY A 797 31.29 29.15 -47.90
C GLY A 797 32.15 30.22 -47.25
N GLU A 798 33.17 29.83 -46.47
CA GLU A 798 34.17 30.75 -45.91
C GLU A 798 35.16 31.26 -46.97
N GLU A 799 35.43 30.44 -47.99
CA GLU A 799 36.43 30.79 -49.01
C GLU A 799 35.85 31.44 -50.28
N VAL A 800 34.58 31.22 -50.56
CA VAL A 800 33.91 31.72 -51.75
C VAL A 800 32.97 32.86 -51.36
N LYS A 801 33.25 34.05 -51.84
CA LYS A 801 32.37 35.21 -51.59
C LYS A 801 31.07 35.03 -52.34
N ASP A 802 29.95 35.45 -51.69
CA ASP A 802 28.60 35.34 -52.24
C ASP A 802 28.20 33.90 -52.64
N ALA A 803 28.59 32.89 -51.75
CA ALA A 803 28.37 31.49 -52.02
C ALA A 803 26.94 31.09 -51.68
N PHE A 804 26.33 30.33 -52.60
CA PHE A 804 25.13 29.53 -52.45
C PHE A 804 25.50 28.08 -52.72
N ILE A 805 25.28 27.16 -51.76
CA ILE A 805 25.65 25.77 -51.89
C ILE A 805 24.43 24.92 -51.58
N LEU A 806 24.11 24.01 -52.49
CA LEU A 806 23.06 23.00 -52.32
C LEU A 806 23.66 21.63 -52.58
N PHE A 807 23.79 20.83 -51.51
CA PHE A 807 24.15 19.44 -51.65
C PHE A 807 22.95 18.51 -51.53
N GLY A 808 22.92 17.45 -52.35
CA GLY A 808 22.01 16.32 -52.23
C GLY A 808 22.76 15.05 -51.92
N ALA A 809 22.22 14.21 -51.06
CA ALA A 809 22.82 12.93 -50.68
C ALA A 809 21.76 11.85 -50.46
N THR A 810 22.15 10.60 -50.70
CA THR A 810 21.40 9.45 -50.22
C THR A 810 22.08 8.96 -48.95
N GLN A 811 21.33 8.94 -47.86
CA GLN A 811 21.84 8.47 -46.54
C GLN A 811 21.91 6.94 -46.50
N GLU A 812 22.61 6.39 -45.53
CA GLU A 812 22.79 4.93 -45.37
C GLU A 812 21.44 4.18 -45.18
N ASP A 813 20.42 4.85 -44.62
CA ASP A 813 19.06 4.30 -44.49
C ASP A 813 18.21 4.43 -45.79
N GLY A 814 18.85 4.80 -46.90
CA GLY A 814 18.22 4.94 -48.21
C GLY A 814 17.35 6.18 -48.39
N LYS A 815 17.37 7.14 -47.46
CA LYS A 815 16.58 8.37 -47.56
C LYS A 815 17.36 9.49 -48.27
N ALA A 816 16.61 10.38 -48.94
CA ALA A 816 17.16 11.59 -49.55
C ALA A 816 17.47 12.65 -48.51
N LEU A 817 18.57 13.34 -48.66
CA LEU A 817 18.94 14.54 -47.89
C LEU A 817 19.24 15.67 -48.86
N LEU A 818 18.71 16.87 -48.62
CA LEU A 818 19.15 18.14 -49.18
C LEU A 818 19.73 19.03 -48.10
N LEU A 819 20.89 19.64 -48.37
CA LEU A 819 21.56 20.56 -47.45
C LEU A 819 21.85 21.84 -48.20
N CYS A 820 21.32 22.98 -47.73
CA CYS A 820 21.51 24.31 -48.31
C CYS A 820 22.29 25.21 -47.33
N TYR A 821 23.35 25.79 -47.85
CA TYR A 821 24.15 26.84 -47.17
C TYR A 821 24.14 28.11 -48.02
N ILE A 822 24.02 29.27 -47.41
CA ILE A 822 24.02 30.58 -48.04
C ILE A 822 24.88 31.53 -47.22
N ASN A 823 25.80 32.28 -47.81
CA ASN A 823 26.54 33.29 -47.08
C ASN A 823 25.60 34.29 -46.38
N LYS A 824 25.90 34.68 -45.18
CA LYS A 824 25.04 35.58 -44.38
C LYS A 824 24.79 36.92 -45.08
N GLU A 825 25.78 37.42 -45.81
CA GLU A 825 25.66 38.64 -46.58
C GLU A 825 24.61 38.52 -47.70
N LEU A 826 24.52 37.36 -48.35
CA LEU A 826 23.51 37.11 -49.37
C LEU A 826 22.09 36.98 -48.78
N THR A 827 21.95 36.50 -47.61
CA THR A 827 20.63 36.43 -46.93
C THR A 827 20.05 37.82 -46.70
N GLN A 828 20.93 38.83 -46.47
CA GLN A 828 20.53 40.20 -46.21
C GLN A 828 20.39 40.99 -47.53
N SER A 829 21.35 40.87 -48.48
CA SER A 829 21.41 41.71 -49.69
C SER A 829 20.44 41.25 -50.75
N LYS A 830 20.17 39.95 -50.88
CA LYS A 830 19.28 39.37 -51.88
C LYS A 830 18.02 38.73 -51.33
N GLY A 831 17.83 38.70 -50.00
CA GLY A 831 16.66 38.11 -49.33
C GLY A 831 16.55 36.60 -49.51
N LEU A 832 17.65 35.88 -49.77
CA LEU A 832 17.69 34.45 -49.92
C LEU A 832 17.56 33.77 -48.54
N ASP A 833 16.78 32.72 -48.47
CA ASP A 833 16.47 31.98 -47.21
C ASP A 833 16.57 30.46 -47.45
N ALA A 834 17.62 29.85 -46.89
CA ALA A 834 17.88 28.42 -47.05
C ALA A 834 16.69 27.58 -46.54
N GLY A 835 16.03 28.00 -45.46
CA GLY A 835 14.87 27.29 -44.92
C GLY A 835 13.66 27.27 -45.86
N LYS A 836 13.42 28.37 -46.60
CA LYS A 836 12.35 28.44 -47.59
C LYS A 836 12.72 27.58 -48.82
N ILE A 837 13.96 27.70 -49.27
CA ILE A 837 14.48 26.94 -50.42
C ILE A 837 14.40 25.43 -50.19
N VAL A 838 14.90 24.92 -49.05
CA VAL A 838 14.84 23.49 -48.80
C VAL A 838 13.43 22.97 -48.58
N ARG A 839 12.49 23.80 -48.09
CA ARG A 839 11.08 23.42 -48.01
C ARG A 839 10.43 23.25 -49.37
N GLU A 840 10.76 24.07 -50.32
CA GLU A 840 10.26 23.97 -51.68
C GLU A 840 10.89 22.79 -52.39
N LEU A 841 12.21 22.64 -52.31
CA LEU A 841 12.93 21.53 -52.92
C LEU A 841 12.66 20.18 -52.24
N GLY A 842 12.29 20.19 -51.01
CA GLY A 842 11.88 19.01 -50.26
C GLY A 842 10.69 18.26 -50.86
N LYS A 843 9.83 18.94 -51.63
CA LYS A 843 8.70 18.31 -52.33
C LYS A 843 9.18 17.31 -53.40
N TYR A 844 10.29 17.56 -54.06
CA TYR A 844 10.86 16.66 -55.09
C TYR A 844 11.39 15.36 -54.51
N ILE A 845 11.86 15.41 -53.27
CA ILE A 845 12.33 14.22 -52.51
C ILE A 845 11.24 13.59 -51.65
N GLN A 846 9.97 14.01 -51.81
CA GLN A 846 8.85 13.59 -50.95
C GLN A 846 9.15 13.75 -49.46
N GLY A 847 9.61 14.90 -49.06
CA GLY A 847 10.06 15.19 -47.70
C GLY A 847 9.75 16.61 -47.26
N GLY A 848 10.29 16.97 -46.15
CA GLY A 848 10.17 18.28 -45.55
C GLY A 848 11.47 18.71 -44.88
N GLY A 849 11.61 20.00 -44.68
CA GLY A 849 12.81 20.55 -44.09
C GLY A 849 12.63 21.93 -43.52
N GLY A 850 13.70 22.47 -42.99
CA GLY A 850 13.77 23.80 -42.41
C GLY A 850 15.13 24.09 -41.80
N GLY A 851 15.30 25.26 -41.29
CA GLY A 851 16.54 25.74 -40.68
C GLY A 851 16.59 27.25 -40.58
N GLN A 852 17.78 27.76 -40.44
CA GLN A 852 18.09 29.19 -40.42
C GLN A 852 18.18 29.73 -41.83
N PRO A 853 18.04 31.08 -42.07
CA PRO A 853 18.17 31.64 -43.37
C PRO A 853 19.51 31.36 -44.09
N PHE A 854 20.58 31.14 -43.35
CA PHE A 854 21.91 30.83 -43.89
C PHE A 854 22.25 29.35 -44.00
N PHE A 855 21.47 28.45 -43.30
CA PHE A 855 21.71 27.01 -43.30
C PHE A 855 20.43 26.25 -42.99
N ALA A 856 20.07 25.33 -43.85
CA ALA A 856 18.90 24.48 -43.66
C ALA A 856 19.08 23.10 -44.31
N THR A 857 18.29 22.12 -43.81
CA THR A 857 18.27 20.76 -44.37
C THR A 857 16.84 20.27 -44.62
N ALA A 858 16.66 19.39 -45.62
CA ALA A 858 15.42 18.66 -45.83
C ALA A 858 15.70 17.18 -45.98
N GLY A 859 14.90 16.33 -45.36
CA GLY A 859 14.91 14.88 -45.45
C GLY A 859 13.70 14.40 -46.25
N GLY A 860 13.84 13.33 -47.06
CA GLY A 860 12.74 12.80 -47.90
C GLY A 860 12.88 11.31 -48.16
N ARG A 861 11.79 10.70 -48.67
CA ARG A 861 11.72 9.26 -48.94
C ARG A 861 12.07 8.87 -50.38
N LYS A 862 12.28 9.85 -51.27
CA LYS A 862 12.50 9.65 -52.71
C LYS A 862 13.86 10.15 -53.17
N PRO A 863 14.96 9.34 -53.12
CA PRO A 863 16.30 9.73 -53.50
C PRO A 863 16.44 10.08 -54.99
N GLU A 864 15.60 9.51 -55.86
CA GLU A 864 15.58 9.80 -57.29
C GLU A 864 15.22 11.27 -57.60
N GLY A 865 14.50 11.92 -56.66
CA GLY A 865 14.13 13.34 -56.79
C GLY A 865 15.23 14.33 -56.48
N ILE A 866 16.41 13.88 -55.96
CA ILE A 866 17.55 14.76 -55.65
C ILE A 866 18.05 15.48 -56.88
N ALA A 867 18.22 14.80 -58.03
CA ALA A 867 18.69 15.42 -59.27
C ALA A 867 17.77 16.52 -59.73
N GLU A 868 16.45 16.32 -59.70
CA GLU A 868 15.45 17.28 -60.06
C GLU A 868 15.45 18.52 -59.14
N ALA A 869 15.61 18.27 -57.80
CA ALA A 869 15.74 19.34 -56.80
C ALA A 869 16.99 20.22 -57.04
N LEU A 870 18.14 19.59 -57.35
CA LEU A 870 19.39 20.29 -57.64
C LEU A 870 19.31 21.17 -58.90
N GLU A 871 18.63 20.73 -59.96
CA GLU A 871 18.39 21.53 -61.16
C GLU A 871 17.37 22.64 -60.94
N LYS A 872 16.30 22.37 -60.18
CA LYS A 872 15.23 23.33 -59.94
C LYS A 872 15.71 24.56 -59.15
N VAL A 873 16.68 24.42 -58.28
CA VAL A 873 17.20 25.55 -57.49
C VAL A 873 17.76 26.68 -58.35
N LYS A 874 18.32 26.39 -59.57
CA LYS A 874 18.82 27.40 -60.53
C LYS A 874 17.75 28.39 -60.96
N THR A 875 16.46 28.03 -60.86
CA THR A 875 15.34 28.92 -61.20
C THR A 875 14.81 29.69 -59.95
N LEU A 876 15.32 29.41 -58.78
CA LEU A 876 14.94 30.08 -57.52
C LEU A 876 15.95 31.16 -57.08
N LEU A 877 17.12 31.23 -57.76
CA LEU A 877 18.19 32.23 -57.67
C LEU A 877 18.03 33.29 -58.69
#